data_0b527b7b4f9a665cbc24b0601b9c8448
#
_entry.id   0b527b7b4f9a665cbc24b0601b9c8448
#
_cell.length_a   1.000
_cell.length_b   1.000
_cell.length_c   1.000
_cell.angle_alpha   90.00
_cell.angle_beta   90.00
_cell.angle_gamma   90.00
#
_symmetry.space_group_name_H-M   'P 1'
#
loop_
_entity.id
_entity.type
_entity.pdbx_description
1 polymer ?
#
loop_
_entity_poly.entity_id
_entity_poly.type
_entity_poly.pdbx_seq_one_letter_code
_entity_poly.pdbx_strand_id
1 'polypeptide(L)'
;MLECKIYTASCVGNSSNCLYPDEIKVCDRDSFNKAISFDHVTAQFTNSYRSKDNFISSTCIPMDCDNDHSDVGKDWVTPFDVALAFPNVCFYASYSRNHMKDKHGKCARPRFHVYFPIEEVSDAKAYVELKTRIQSVFPYFDSNALDAARFLYGVKTPLVELYEGEKTITDFLSEEAFGEFDAGTEEIPSGQRNSRLSHIAGKLIKRYGATDEAHEKFLSEAERCNPPLPDAELSKIWYSAKKFGLKVASQEGYIPPSEYGKSYEEYKPDDLTDIAMAEVFAKHNKNKAVYTMSAGWLYWTGKKWEASELKVMKLYMLIAKKVLKNAGVEFKTAYEQFVQAESSGDKEQADKAKSEVNRAKQYLSFAKKMNDHSKVSGILKLAKSMLEVANEELDRDAFILNTPCGIVDLKTGMLKAHDPCSYCTKMTAVCPSQENMGLWQTTLDMVTAGDKEFQTFLQSHAGSTLIGQVFEESLLLVYGSGGNGKSTVFNAEAHVLGDYAGKIPAESLTTRAKNVKVDLAELCGKRFILASETEEGQRLSISMLKQIASVDDISAERKYYAPFTFTPSHSTILYTNHLPKVGSNDKGTWRRIFVAPFTKEIKNPKTDYVDELLQKAGGAILQWMIEGAKIYIQNSYKFPACKVVEQAKDAYRAENDWIGHFITDYCIKGVNETEMSRSLYLSYRQWANLNGEYVRNDRDFSKALLLAGYSKKRTGKGYQWCGLSINPNLQAQEDFL
;
A
#
# COMPACT_ATOMS: atom_id res chain seq x y z
N MET A 1 26.74 2.10 9.83
CA MET A 1 27.49 0.94 9.28
C MET A 1 28.96 1.15 9.59
N LEU A 2 29.68 0.14 10.10
CA LEU A 2 31.11 0.24 10.34
C LEU A 2 31.87 0.26 9.01
N GLU A 3 32.84 1.14 8.91
CA GLU A 3 33.73 1.24 7.76
C GLU A 3 34.78 0.13 7.83
N CYS A 4 35.13 -0.46 6.69
CA CYS A 4 36.24 -1.41 6.62
C CYS A 4 37.11 -1.15 5.37
N LYS A 5 38.29 -1.74 5.32
CA LYS A 5 39.25 -1.60 4.22
C LYS A 5 39.38 -2.91 3.45
N ILE A 6 39.38 -2.80 2.15
CA ILE A 6 39.65 -3.91 1.22
C ILE A 6 40.77 -3.48 0.27
N TYR A 7 41.73 -4.36 0.05
CA TYR A 7 42.89 -4.10 -0.80
C TYR A 7 42.75 -4.85 -2.11
N THR A 8 42.87 -4.16 -3.22
CA THR A 8 42.56 -4.69 -4.55
C THR A 8 43.79 -4.78 -5.46
N ALA A 9 43.72 -5.75 -6.37
CA ALA A 9 44.64 -5.87 -7.48
C ALA A 9 44.06 -5.16 -8.73
N SER A 10 44.87 -4.89 -9.72
CA SER A 10 44.45 -4.38 -11.03
C SER A 10 43.90 -5.46 -11.96
N CYS A 11 43.74 -6.72 -11.50
CA CYS A 11 43.32 -7.87 -12.31
C CYS A 11 42.06 -8.55 -11.74
N VAL A 12 41.44 -9.40 -12.59
CA VAL A 12 40.29 -10.22 -12.21
C VAL A 12 40.53 -11.67 -12.62
N GLY A 13 40.45 -12.59 -11.65
CA GLY A 13 40.54 -14.02 -11.89
C GLY A 13 41.96 -14.58 -12.01
N ASN A 14 42.97 -13.86 -11.54
CA ASN A 14 44.38 -14.30 -11.59
C ASN A 14 44.81 -14.92 -10.26
N SER A 15 44.81 -16.24 -10.17
CA SER A 15 45.23 -16.98 -8.96
C SER A 15 46.72 -16.82 -8.61
N SER A 16 47.56 -16.40 -9.54
CA SER A 16 48.98 -16.23 -9.34
C SER A 16 49.36 -14.81 -8.87
N ASN A 17 48.37 -13.89 -8.79
CA ASN A 17 48.62 -12.55 -8.28
C ASN A 17 48.85 -12.53 -6.78
N CYS A 18 49.90 -11.86 -6.34
CA CYS A 18 50.20 -11.65 -4.94
C CYS A 18 50.27 -10.16 -4.56
N LEU A 19 50.06 -9.23 -5.50
CA LEU A 19 50.13 -7.78 -5.27
C LEU A 19 48.74 -7.16 -5.20
N TYR A 20 48.47 -6.43 -4.11
CA TYR A 20 47.20 -5.76 -3.82
C TYR A 20 47.49 -4.32 -3.31
N PRO A 21 47.87 -3.40 -4.23
CA PRO A 21 48.37 -2.07 -3.85
C PRO A 21 47.27 -1.07 -3.52
N ASP A 22 46.06 -1.25 -4.07
CA ASP A 22 45.03 -0.24 -4.01
C ASP A 22 44.10 -0.46 -2.81
N GLU A 23 44.09 0.51 -1.85
CA GLU A 23 43.20 0.48 -0.70
C GLU A 23 41.84 1.11 -1.09
N ILE A 24 40.74 0.41 -0.83
CA ILE A 24 39.38 0.93 -0.95
C ILE A 24 38.73 0.92 0.41
N LYS A 25 38.31 2.10 0.88
CA LYS A 25 37.51 2.27 2.08
C LYS A 25 36.04 1.95 1.75
N VAL A 26 35.49 0.93 2.38
CA VAL A 26 34.12 0.47 2.20
C VAL A 26 33.25 1.08 3.29
N CYS A 27 32.32 1.94 2.90
CA CYS A 27 31.34 2.60 3.80
C CYS A 27 29.89 2.44 3.32
N ASP A 28 29.71 2.03 2.05
CA ASP A 28 28.41 1.87 1.41
C ASP A 28 28.43 0.76 0.35
N ARG A 29 27.29 0.55 -0.32
CA ARG A 29 27.14 -0.46 -1.37
C ARG A 29 28.03 -0.20 -2.58
N ASP A 30 28.21 1.05 -2.97
CA ASP A 30 28.95 1.41 -4.19
C ASP A 30 30.44 1.24 -4.00
N SER A 31 31.00 1.65 -2.87
CA SER A 31 32.39 1.41 -2.47
C SER A 31 32.69 -0.08 -2.32
N PHE A 32 31.75 -0.85 -1.77
CA PHE A 32 31.86 -2.31 -1.70
C PHE A 32 31.86 -2.96 -3.07
N ASN A 33 30.91 -2.60 -3.95
CA ASN A 33 30.87 -3.08 -5.33
C ASN A 33 32.18 -2.82 -6.09
N LYS A 34 32.75 -1.62 -5.90
CA LYS A 34 34.02 -1.24 -6.50
C LYS A 34 35.16 -2.14 -6.00
N ALA A 35 35.24 -2.37 -4.70
CA ALA A 35 36.29 -3.18 -4.07
C ALA A 35 36.26 -4.64 -4.56
N ILE A 36 35.09 -5.28 -4.61
CA ILE A 36 34.95 -6.69 -5.00
C ILE A 36 34.90 -6.92 -6.52
N SER A 37 34.93 -5.86 -7.32
CA SER A 37 35.02 -5.99 -8.78
C SER A 37 36.38 -6.47 -9.25
N PHE A 38 37.40 -6.36 -8.44
CA PHE A 38 38.77 -6.83 -8.68
C PHE A 38 39.14 -7.97 -7.73
N ASP A 39 40.21 -8.74 -8.07
CA ASP A 39 40.78 -9.68 -7.14
C ASP A 39 41.27 -8.92 -5.92
N HIS A 40 40.93 -9.38 -4.71
CA HIS A 40 41.12 -8.60 -3.49
C HIS A 40 41.44 -9.43 -2.26
N VAL A 41 41.95 -8.74 -1.26
CA VAL A 41 42.21 -9.23 0.10
C VAL A 41 41.65 -8.25 1.11
N THR A 42 41.33 -8.71 2.31
CA THR A 42 40.82 -7.85 3.39
C THR A 42 41.88 -7.46 4.40
N ALA A 43 43.08 -8.00 4.29
CA ALA A 43 44.22 -7.69 5.13
C ALA A 43 45.24 -6.82 4.39
N GLN A 44 45.92 -5.93 5.10
CA GLN A 44 47.09 -5.22 4.64
C GLN A 44 48.32 -6.08 4.79
N PHE A 45 49.19 -6.03 3.79
CA PHE A 45 50.44 -6.80 3.74
C PHE A 45 51.67 -5.89 3.55
N THR A 46 52.82 -6.26 4.10
CA THR A 46 54.07 -5.58 3.87
C THR A 46 54.36 -5.50 2.37
N ASN A 47 54.66 -4.31 1.88
CA ASN A 47 54.88 -3.98 0.47
C ASN A 47 53.71 -4.42 -0.46
N SER A 48 52.52 -4.44 0.08
CA SER A 48 51.28 -4.93 -0.63
C SER A 48 51.41 -6.35 -1.16
N TYR A 49 52.37 -7.13 -0.70
CA TYR A 49 52.66 -8.49 -1.15
C TYR A 49 52.00 -9.52 -0.23
N ARG A 50 50.99 -10.21 -0.71
CA ARG A 50 50.22 -11.20 0.02
C ARG A 50 51.02 -12.45 0.37
N SER A 51 51.37 -12.60 1.63
CA SER A 51 51.89 -13.84 2.24
C SER A 51 51.49 -13.91 3.70
N LYS A 52 51.53 -15.09 4.30
CA LYS A 52 51.18 -15.27 5.71
C LYS A 52 52.12 -14.48 6.61
N ASP A 53 53.41 -14.38 6.24
CA ASP A 53 54.45 -13.73 6.99
C ASP A 53 54.43 -12.19 6.83
N ASN A 54 53.74 -11.68 5.85
CA ASN A 54 53.66 -10.24 5.55
C ASN A 54 52.40 -9.57 6.10
N PHE A 55 51.56 -10.27 6.88
CA PHE A 55 50.33 -9.73 7.44
C PHE A 55 50.65 -8.54 8.38
N ILE A 56 49.99 -7.41 8.15
CA ILE A 56 50.12 -6.21 9.00
C ILE A 56 48.88 -6.05 9.88
N SER A 57 47.72 -5.86 9.26
CA SER A 57 46.45 -5.67 9.96
C SER A 57 45.25 -5.92 9.06
N SER A 58 44.06 -6.05 9.65
CA SER A 58 42.80 -6.08 8.94
C SER A 58 41.66 -5.44 9.72
N THR A 59 40.79 -4.75 9.02
CA THR A 59 39.53 -4.19 9.55
C THR A 59 38.29 -4.94 9.00
N CYS A 60 38.48 -6.09 8.35
CA CYS A 60 37.43 -6.86 7.74
C CYS A 60 37.73 -8.34 7.73
N ILE A 61 36.78 -9.16 8.16
CA ILE A 61 36.89 -10.64 8.11
C ILE A 61 36.08 -11.19 6.95
N PRO A 62 36.71 -11.80 5.92
CA PRO A 62 36.01 -12.49 4.87
C PRO A 62 35.77 -13.96 5.27
N MET A 63 34.55 -14.44 5.03
CA MET A 63 34.18 -15.85 5.19
C MET A 63 33.63 -16.37 3.88
N ASP A 64 34.00 -17.60 3.50
CA ASP A 64 33.68 -18.24 2.23
C ASP A 64 32.64 -19.36 2.45
N CYS A 65 31.64 -19.45 1.61
CA CYS A 65 30.62 -20.49 1.64
C CYS A 65 30.32 -21.03 0.24
N ASP A 66 30.79 -22.25 -0.02
CA ASP A 66 30.60 -22.95 -1.30
C ASP A 66 29.41 -23.93 -1.30
N ASN A 67 28.70 -24.12 -0.15
CA ASN A 67 27.62 -25.09 0.05
C ASN A 67 28.02 -26.53 -0.28
N ASP A 68 29.25 -26.87 0.00
CA ASP A 68 29.83 -28.20 -0.33
C ASP A 68 29.40 -29.33 0.61
N HIS A 69 28.64 -29.01 1.66
CA HIS A 69 28.15 -29.94 2.69
C HIS A 69 26.97 -30.80 2.24
N SER A 70 26.24 -30.43 1.18
CA SER A 70 25.11 -31.19 0.64
C SER A 70 24.94 -31.01 -0.85
N ASP A 71 24.53 -32.04 -1.58
CA ASP A 71 24.11 -31.97 -2.97
C ASP A 71 22.59 -31.71 -3.13
N VAL A 72 21.87 -31.64 -2.02
CA VAL A 72 20.43 -31.45 -2.00
C VAL A 72 20.13 -29.94 -1.81
N GLY A 73 19.49 -29.31 -2.78
CA GLY A 73 19.25 -27.86 -2.79
C GLY A 73 18.52 -27.30 -1.58
N LYS A 74 17.71 -28.10 -0.90
CA LYS A 74 17.01 -27.70 0.34
C LYS A 74 17.95 -27.50 1.55
N ASP A 75 19.15 -28.08 1.51
CA ASP A 75 20.10 -28.02 2.61
C ASP A 75 21.11 -26.88 2.40
N TRP A 76 21.10 -26.22 1.26
CA TRP A 76 22.01 -25.13 0.97
C TRP A 76 21.66 -23.88 1.78
N VAL A 77 22.71 -23.20 2.22
CA VAL A 77 22.61 -21.94 2.98
C VAL A 77 22.89 -20.73 2.09
N THR A 78 22.42 -19.56 2.52
CA THR A 78 22.55 -18.28 1.83
C THR A 78 23.02 -17.21 2.81
N PRO A 79 23.36 -15.98 2.38
CA PRO A 79 23.68 -14.87 3.28
C PRO A 79 22.58 -14.60 4.31
N PHE A 80 21.33 -14.92 4.01
CA PHE A 80 20.23 -14.84 4.96
C PHE A 80 20.41 -15.78 6.17
N ASP A 81 20.85 -17.00 5.93
CA ASP A 81 21.10 -17.96 7.01
C ASP A 81 22.25 -17.47 7.92
N VAL A 82 23.23 -16.74 7.35
CA VAL A 82 24.28 -16.08 8.13
C VAL A 82 23.70 -14.99 9.03
N ALA A 83 22.80 -14.15 8.50
CA ALA A 83 22.14 -13.12 9.30
C ALA A 83 21.27 -13.69 10.44
N LEU A 84 20.70 -14.89 10.24
CA LEU A 84 19.98 -15.58 11.31
C LEU A 84 20.92 -16.19 12.36
N ALA A 85 22.10 -16.65 11.95
CA ALA A 85 23.12 -17.15 12.89
C ALA A 85 23.76 -16.04 13.70
N PHE A 86 23.84 -14.83 13.14
CA PHE A 86 24.43 -13.64 13.75
C PHE A 86 23.41 -12.50 13.83
N PRO A 87 22.40 -12.59 14.70
CA PRO A 87 21.33 -11.60 14.77
C PRO A 87 21.85 -10.21 15.19
N ASN A 88 21.38 -9.18 14.48
CA ASN A 88 21.75 -7.79 14.68
C ASN A 88 23.22 -7.43 14.43
N VAL A 89 23.97 -8.32 13.74
CA VAL A 89 25.35 -8.08 13.30
C VAL A 89 25.34 -7.47 11.91
N CYS A 90 26.13 -6.41 11.70
CA CYS A 90 26.27 -5.80 10.37
C CYS A 90 27.33 -6.56 9.54
N PHE A 91 27.03 -6.83 8.26
CA PHE A 91 27.97 -7.44 7.31
C PHE A 91 27.57 -7.17 5.86
N TYR A 92 28.57 -7.30 4.98
CA TYR A 92 28.37 -7.31 3.53
C TYR A 92 28.42 -8.75 3.00
N ALA A 93 27.63 -9.06 2.00
CA ALA A 93 27.70 -10.35 1.30
C ALA A 93 27.80 -10.14 -0.21
N SER A 94 28.57 -10.99 -0.88
CA SER A 94 28.66 -11.04 -2.33
C SER A 94 28.62 -12.45 -2.85
N TYR A 95 27.95 -12.66 -3.97
CA TYR A 95 27.95 -13.95 -4.64
C TYR A 95 29.24 -14.13 -5.46
N SER A 96 29.87 -15.30 -5.31
CA SER A 96 31.15 -15.60 -5.96
C SER A 96 30.99 -15.73 -7.47
N ARG A 97 32.10 -15.64 -8.22
CA ARG A 97 32.11 -15.87 -9.69
C ARG A 97 31.58 -17.25 -10.11
N ASN A 98 31.57 -18.21 -9.18
CA ASN A 98 31.09 -19.59 -9.40
C ASN A 98 29.67 -19.80 -8.85
N HIS A 99 28.98 -18.75 -8.40
CA HIS A 99 27.59 -18.82 -7.96
C HIS A 99 26.71 -19.40 -9.06
N MET A 100 25.89 -20.40 -8.70
CA MET A 100 24.98 -21.11 -9.61
C MET A 100 25.66 -21.67 -10.87
N LYS A 101 26.89 -22.13 -10.73
CA LYS A 101 27.61 -22.84 -11.80
C LYS A 101 28.12 -24.20 -11.29
N ASP A 102 28.26 -25.15 -12.21
CA ASP A 102 28.95 -26.40 -11.90
C ASP A 102 30.43 -26.14 -11.62
N LYS A 103 30.97 -26.77 -10.59
CA LYS A 103 32.38 -26.64 -10.19
C LYS A 103 32.87 -27.95 -9.61
N HIS A 104 33.97 -28.48 -10.17
CA HIS A 104 34.65 -29.70 -9.69
C HIS A 104 33.72 -30.94 -9.53
N GLY A 105 32.80 -31.14 -10.50
CA GLY A 105 31.84 -32.26 -10.48
C GLY A 105 30.66 -32.08 -9.54
N LYS A 106 30.54 -30.94 -8.88
CA LYS A 106 29.37 -30.58 -8.04
C LYS A 106 28.41 -29.69 -8.81
N CYS A 107 27.11 -29.93 -8.67
CA CYS A 107 26.05 -29.21 -9.36
C CYS A 107 26.05 -27.70 -9.02
N ALA A 108 25.39 -26.92 -9.88
CA ALA A 108 25.18 -25.49 -9.70
C ALA A 108 24.47 -25.23 -8.36
N ARG A 109 25.09 -24.44 -7.50
CA ARG A 109 24.64 -24.13 -6.15
C ARG A 109 24.99 -22.71 -5.72
N PRO A 110 24.32 -22.14 -4.68
CA PRO A 110 24.70 -20.84 -4.12
C PRO A 110 26.14 -20.90 -3.60
N ARG A 111 26.98 -19.95 -4.05
CA ARG A 111 28.33 -19.74 -3.51
C ARG A 111 28.50 -18.26 -3.26
N PHE A 112 28.91 -17.92 -2.05
CA PHE A 112 28.99 -16.52 -1.63
C PHE A 112 30.10 -16.30 -0.61
N HIS A 113 30.49 -15.04 -0.49
CA HIS A 113 31.42 -14.56 0.51
C HIS A 113 30.71 -13.57 1.43
N VAL A 114 31.06 -13.59 2.70
CA VAL A 114 30.56 -12.65 3.71
C VAL A 114 31.74 -11.86 4.25
N TYR A 115 31.55 -10.56 4.45
CA TYR A 115 32.58 -9.63 4.93
C TYR A 115 32.07 -8.94 6.19
N PHE A 116 32.68 -9.27 7.31
CA PHE A 116 32.35 -8.67 8.60
C PHE A 116 33.30 -7.52 8.89
N PRO A 117 32.82 -6.24 8.96
CA PRO A 117 33.62 -5.15 9.49
C PRO A 117 33.97 -5.39 10.95
N ILE A 118 35.24 -5.16 11.33
CA ILE A 118 35.75 -5.32 12.67
C ILE A 118 36.62 -4.13 13.03
N GLU A 119 36.92 -3.95 14.33
CA GLU A 119 38.04 -3.10 14.78
C GLU A 119 39.35 -3.66 14.23
N GLU A 120 40.33 -2.80 14.07
CA GLU A 120 41.61 -3.17 13.48
C GLU A 120 42.34 -4.24 14.31
N VAL A 121 42.64 -5.36 13.69
CA VAL A 121 43.39 -6.49 14.28
C VAL A 121 44.74 -6.56 13.60
N SER A 122 45.85 -6.39 14.39
CA SER A 122 47.22 -6.38 13.87
C SER A 122 47.99 -7.67 14.13
N ASP A 123 47.39 -8.66 14.83
CA ASP A 123 47.96 -9.99 15.04
C ASP A 123 47.32 -11.04 14.16
N ALA A 124 48.09 -11.67 13.29
CA ALA A 124 47.62 -12.71 12.36
C ALA A 124 47.01 -13.93 13.08
N LYS A 125 47.51 -14.28 14.28
CA LYS A 125 46.97 -15.41 15.05
C LYS A 125 45.57 -15.07 15.60
N ALA A 126 45.43 -13.88 16.22
CA ALA A 126 44.17 -13.38 16.73
C ALA A 126 43.13 -13.27 15.59
N TYR A 127 43.55 -12.83 14.39
CA TYR A 127 42.69 -12.76 13.20
C TYR A 127 42.17 -14.15 12.77
N VAL A 128 43.04 -15.15 12.72
CA VAL A 128 42.65 -16.55 12.39
C VAL A 128 41.77 -17.14 13.49
N GLU A 129 42.01 -16.84 14.74
CA GLU A 129 41.17 -17.27 15.86
C GLU A 129 39.74 -16.68 15.75
N LEU A 130 39.59 -15.40 15.41
CA LEU A 130 38.29 -14.79 15.16
C LEU A 130 37.54 -15.49 14.00
N LYS A 131 38.22 -15.79 12.90
CA LYS A 131 37.64 -16.56 11.78
C LYS A 131 37.18 -17.95 12.21
N THR A 132 37.97 -18.63 13.05
CA THR A 132 37.65 -19.96 13.60
C THR A 132 36.43 -19.90 14.52
N ARG A 133 36.33 -18.88 15.37
CA ARG A 133 35.16 -18.64 16.23
C ARG A 133 33.90 -18.35 15.41
N ILE A 134 33.97 -17.53 14.36
CA ILE A 134 32.86 -17.26 13.44
C ILE A 134 32.40 -18.57 12.76
N GLN A 135 33.35 -19.39 12.29
CA GLN A 135 33.03 -20.68 11.68
C GLN A 135 32.39 -21.65 12.69
N SER A 136 32.78 -21.64 13.95
CA SER A 136 32.16 -22.51 14.97
C SER A 136 30.68 -22.15 15.21
N VAL A 137 30.29 -20.89 15.05
CA VAL A 137 28.90 -20.46 15.12
C VAL A 137 28.12 -20.79 13.84
N PHE A 138 28.78 -20.73 12.66
CA PHE A 138 28.18 -21.06 11.38
C PHE A 138 29.05 -22.06 10.62
N PRO A 139 28.93 -23.38 10.90
CA PRO A 139 29.80 -24.44 10.38
C PRO A 139 29.80 -24.64 8.87
N TYR A 140 28.91 -23.96 8.15
CA TYR A 140 28.82 -24.01 6.69
C TYR A 140 29.87 -23.14 5.97
N PHE A 141 30.62 -22.31 6.69
CA PHE A 141 31.79 -21.63 6.14
C PHE A 141 32.94 -22.61 5.86
N ASP A 142 33.66 -22.38 4.75
CA ASP A 142 34.76 -23.25 4.33
C ASP A 142 35.91 -23.22 5.33
N SER A 143 36.19 -24.36 5.94
CA SER A 143 37.31 -24.57 6.89
C SER A 143 38.69 -24.34 6.25
N ASN A 144 38.82 -24.48 4.92
CA ASN A 144 40.06 -24.26 4.19
C ASN A 144 40.33 -22.76 3.90
N ALA A 145 39.38 -21.89 4.24
CA ALA A 145 39.42 -20.44 3.96
C ALA A 145 39.72 -19.59 5.19
N LEU A 146 40.20 -20.19 6.30
CA LEU A 146 40.38 -19.49 7.58
C LEU A 146 41.75 -18.78 7.71
N ASP A 147 42.67 -18.97 6.78
CA ASP A 147 43.99 -18.34 6.85
C ASP A 147 43.94 -16.80 6.76
N ALA A 148 45.01 -16.14 7.29
CA ALA A 148 45.09 -14.68 7.34
C ALA A 148 45.43 -14.05 5.98
N ALA A 149 45.94 -14.83 5.03
CA ALA A 149 46.32 -14.39 3.70
C ALA A 149 45.30 -14.81 2.61
N ARG A 150 44.07 -15.04 3.00
CA ARG A 150 43.00 -15.43 2.07
C ARG A 150 42.75 -14.33 1.04
N PHE A 151 42.80 -14.69 -0.26
CA PHE A 151 42.35 -13.80 -1.33
C PHE A 151 41.04 -14.27 -1.95
N LEU A 152 40.32 -13.35 -2.52
CA LEU A 152 39.02 -13.57 -3.14
C LEU A 152 39.06 -13.06 -4.60
N TYR A 153 38.43 -13.82 -5.47
CA TYR A 153 38.35 -13.43 -6.88
C TYR A 153 37.35 -12.34 -7.11
N GLY A 154 37.73 -11.35 -7.92
CA GLY A 154 36.86 -10.30 -8.36
C GLY A 154 35.72 -10.78 -9.25
N VAL A 155 34.61 -10.05 -9.24
CA VAL A 155 33.43 -10.29 -10.06
C VAL A 155 33.08 -9.00 -10.80
N LYS A 156 33.18 -8.95 -12.13
CA LYS A 156 32.97 -7.71 -12.93
C LYS A 156 31.62 -7.02 -12.69
N THR A 157 30.58 -7.80 -12.43
CA THR A 157 29.22 -7.33 -12.06
C THR A 157 28.77 -8.07 -10.81
N PRO A 158 29.21 -7.63 -9.63
CA PRO A 158 28.93 -8.34 -8.42
C PRO A 158 27.45 -8.22 -8.01
N LEU A 159 26.89 -9.32 -7.54
CA LEU A 159 25.63 -9.33 -6.82
C LEU A 159 25.95 -9.19 -5.34
N VAL A 160 25.46 -8.13 -4.70
CA VAL A 160 25.77 -7.82 -3.30
C VAL A 160 24.50 -7.61 -2.49
N GLU A 161 24.58 -8.02 -1.22
CA GLU A 161 23.58 -7.80 -0.19
C GLU A 161 24.25 -7.12 0.99
N LEU A 162 23.52 -6.17 1.62
CA LEU A 162 23.92 -5.50 2.84
C LEU A 162 22.99 -5.91 3.96
N TYR A 163 23.57 -6.35 5.06
CA TYR A 163 22.86 -6.67 6.29
C TYR A 163 23.20 -5.63 7.34
N GLU A 164 22.20 -4.82 7.69
CA GLU A 164 22.34 -3.77 8.71
C GLU A 164 22.15 -4.37 10.09
N GLY A 165 22.97 -3.93 11.05
CA GLY A 165 22.92 -4.32 12.45
C GLY A 165 23.57 -3.26 13.31
N GLU A 166 23.31 -3.30 14.60
CA GLU A 166 23.87 -2.38 15.59
C GLU A 166 25.17 -2.93 16.20
N LYS A 167 25.46 -4.24 15.99
CA LYS A 167 26.61 -4.94 16.55
C LYS A 167 27.64 -5.27 15.49
N THR A 168 28.90 -5.31 15.90
CA THR A 168 29.95 -5.97 15.12
C THR A 168 29.93 -7.46 15.37
N ILE A 169 30.63 -8.23 14.54
CA ILE A 169 30.82 -9.67 14.80
C ILE A 169 31.61 -9.92 16.07
N THR A 170 32.56 -9.02 16.43
CA THR A 170 33.35 -9.11 17.67
C THR A 170 32.50 -8.84 18.89
N ASP A 171 31.57 -7.87 18.86
CA ASP A 171 30.63 -7.64 19.95
C ASP A 171 29.73 -8.87 20.16
N PHE A 172 29.20 -9.40 19.09
CA PHE A 172 28.36 -10.61 19.14
C PHE A 172 29.12 -11.78 19.79
N LEU A 173 30.34 -12.04 19.35
CA LEU A 173 31.19 -13.12 19.89
C LEU A 173 31.64 -12.90 21.34
N SER A 174 31.64 -11.68 21.86
CA SER A 174 32.00 -11.35 23.24
C SER A 174 30.83 -11.48 24.21
N GLU A 175 29.59 -11.29 23.74
CA GLU A 175 28.37 -11.36 24.56
C GLU A 175 27.88 -12.78 24.82
N GLU A 176 28.18 -13.74 23.93
CA GLU A 176 27.80 -15.13 24.11
C GLU A 176 28.93 -15.94 24.80
N ALA A 177 28.64 -16.45 25.99
CA ALA A 177 29.46 -17.52 26.60
C ALA A 177 29.20 -18.81 25.81
N PHE A 178 30.09 -19.17 24.87
CA PHE A 178 29.93 -20.29 23.94
C PHE A 178 29.94 -21.66 24.61
N GLY A 179 28.76 -22.31 24.59
CA GLY A 179 28.75 -23.77 24.52
C GLY A 179 28.94 -24.21 23.05
N GLU A 180 29.71 -25.28 22.82
CA GLU A 180 29.93 -25.84 21.49
C GLU A 180 28.60 -26.11 20.74
N PHE A 181 28.56 -25.75 19.45
CA PHE A 181 27.40 -25.98 18.59
C PHE A 181 27.36 -27.45 18.18
N ASP A 182 26.66 -28.26 18.96
CA ASP A 182 26.46 -29.69 18.67
C ASP A 182 25.16 -29.87 17.85
N ALA A 183 25.31 -30.22 16.58
CA ALA A 183 24.20 -30.42 15.63
C ALA A 183 23.41 -31.71 15.91
N GLY A 184 23.72 -32.45 16.99
CA GLY A 184 23.21 -33.78 17.31
C GLY A 184 22.46 -33.94 18.63
N THR A 185 22.26 -32.91 19.43
CA THR A 185 21.55 -33.03 20.72
C THR A 185 20.03 -32.96 20.54
N GLU A 186 19.30 -33.88 21.15
CA GLU A 186 17.83 -33.92 21.12
C GLU A 186 17.19 -32.72 21.82
N GLU A 187 17.86 -32.12 22.81
CA GLU A 187 17.38 -30.97 23.57
C GLU A 187 18.15 -29.66 23.26
N ILE A 188 17.46 -28.53 23.32
CA ILE A 188 18.04 -27.19 23.11
C ILE A 188 18.28 -26.55 24.49
N PRO A 189 19.56 -26.39 24.94
CA PRO A 189 19.87 -25.90 26.28
C PRO A 189 19.62 -24.40 26.48
N SER A 190 19.48 -23.98 27.75
CA SER A 190 19.09 -22.60 28.20
C SER A 190 20.07 -21.57 27.62
N GLY A 191 20.94 -21.33 27.13
CA GLY A 191 21.76 -20.23 26.55
C GLY A 191 21.65 -20.11 25.03
N GLN A 192 21.11 -21.13 24.36
CA GLN A 192 21.09 -21.22 22.88
C GLN A 192 19.70 -21.18 22.27
N ARG A 193 18.64 -21.19 23.10
CA ARG A 193 17.24 -21.30 22.66
C ARG A 193 16.84 -20.27 21.63
N ASN A 194 17.06 -18.98 21.91
CA ASN A 194 16.64 -17.89 21.03
C ASN A 194 17.39 -17.92 19.69
N SER A 195 18.69 -18.17 19.71
CA SER A 195 19.51 -18.26 18.50
C SER A 195 19.12 -19.48 17.63
N ARG A 196 18.99 -20.66 18.23
CA ARG A 196 18.57 -21.88 17.51
C ARG A 196 17.16 -21.78 16.96
N LEU A 197 16.20 -21.30 17.77
CA LEU A 197 14.83 -21.13 17.31
C LEU A 197 14.69 -20.05 16.24
N SER A 198 15.45 -18.96 16.31
CA SER A 198 15.51 -17.96 15.23
C SER A 198 16.01 -18.58 13.92
N HIS A 199 17.03 -19.42 13.99
CA HIS A 199 17.55 -20.16 12.85
C HIS A 199 16.52 -21.16 12.27
N ILE A 200 15.85 -21.92 13.13
CA ILE A 200 14.79 -22.85 12.75
C ILE A 200 13.62 -22.11 12.11
N ALA A 201 13.15 -21.02 12.73
CA ALA A 201 12.08 -20.18 12.19
C ALA A 201 12.43 -19.65 10.79
N GLY A 202 13.67 -19.17 10.60
CA GLY A 202 14.16 -18.71 9.30
C GLY A 202 14.19 -19.81 8.25
N LYS A 203 14.66 -21.02 8.61
CA LYS A 203 14.65 -22.20 7.71
C LYS A 203 13.23 -22.60 7.31
N LEU A 204 12.29 -22.58 8.25
CA LEU A 204 10.91 -22.96 8.01
C LEU A 204 10.21 -21.93 7.11
N ILE A 205 10.40 -20.63 7.37
CA ILE A 205 9.87 -19.56 6.52
C ILE A 205 10.46 -19.62 5.11
N LYS A 206 11.73 -19.92 4.98
CA LYS A 206 12.39 -20.10 3.69
C LYS A 206 11.81 -21.28 2.89
N ARG A 207 11.47 -22.38 3.56
CA ARG A 207 11.00 -23.63 2.93
C ARG A 207 9.51 -23.63 2.63
N TYR A 208 8.70 -23.13 3.55
CA TYR A 208 7.23 -23.23 3.52
C TYR A 208 6.55 -21.85 3.36
N GLY A 209 7.32 -20.76 3.29
CA GLY A 209 6.76 -19.41 3.43
C GLY A 209 6.35 -19.11 4.88
N ALA A 210 5.76 -17.93 5.09
CA ALA A 210 5.23 -17.55 6.41
C ALA A 210 3.80 -18.09 6.59
N THR A 211 3.62 -19.41 6.42
CA THR A 211 2.34 -20.13 6.49
C THR A 211 2.08 -20.69 7.89
N ASP A 212 0.83 -21.06 8.15
CA ASP A 212 0.45 -21.72 9.41
C ASP A 212 1.16 -23.06 9.57
N GLU A 213 1.35 -23.83 8.49
CA GLU A 213 2.14 -25.07 8.49
C GLU A 213 3.58 -24.84 8.96
N ALA A 214 4.22 -23.77 8.50
CA ALA A 214 5.57 -23.41 8.93
C ALA A 214 5.59 -23.00 10.41
N HIS A 215 4.55 -22.34 10.89
CA HIS A 215 4.42 -21.93 12.29
C HIS A 215 4.18 -23.14 13.22
N GLU A 216 3.34 -24.08 12.84
CA GLU A 216 3.12 -25.32 13.59
C GLU A 216 4.43 -26.14 13.73
N LYS A 217 5.18 -26.26 12.63
CA LYS A 217 6.51 -26.93 12.66
C LYS A 217 7.49 -26.18 13.54
N PHE A 218 7.46 -24.84 13.56
CA PHE A 218 8.29 -24.03 14.45
C PHE A 218 7.94 -24.29 15.93
N LEU A 219 6.66 -24.34 16.28
CA LEU A 219 6.21 -24.62 17.64
C LEU A 219 6.61 -26.02 18.08
N SER A 220 6.49 -27.02 17.20
CA SER A 220 6.95 -28.40 17.47
C SER A 220 8.46 -28.46 17.73
N GLU A 221 9.27 -27.70 16.99
CA GLU A 221 10.71 -27.63 17.28
C GLU A 221 11.02 -26.86 18.57
N ALA A 222 10.17 -25.90 18.96
CA ALA A 222 10.32 -25.15 20.20
C ALA A 222 10.05 -25.99 21.46
N GLU A 223 9.26 -27.08 21.36
CA GLU A 223 9.03 -28.03 22.45
C GLU A 223 10.33 -28.74 22.88
N ARG A 224 11.34 -28.75 22.05
CA ARG A 224 12.68 -29.32 22.34
C ARG A 224 13.54 -28.45 23.26
N CYS A 225 13.07 -27.24 23.60
CA CYS A 225 13.79 -26.34 24.49
C CYS A 225 13.66 -26.76 25.96
N ASN A 226 14.79 -26.86 26.65
CA ASN A 226 14.83 -27.15 28.09
C ASN A 226 15.63 -26.08 28.87
N PRO A 227 14.96 -25.30 29.77
CA PRO A 227 13.52 -25.23 30.01
C PRO A 227 12.75 -24.60 28.82
N PRO A 228 11.42 -24.82 28.70
CA PRO A 228 10.61 -24.25 27.61
C PRO A 228 10.66 -22.72 27.55
N LEU A 229 10.50 -22.12 26.36
CA LEU A 229 10.35 -20.70 26.21
C LEU A 229 8.88 -20.29 26.42
N PRO A 230 8.63 -19.11 27.00
CA PRO A 230 7.29 -18.54 27.05
C PRO A 230 6.74 -18.23 25.64
N ASP A 231 5.42 -18.41 25.44
CA ASP A 231 4.75 -18.15 24.16
C ASP A 231 4.99 -16.74 23.63
N ALA A 232 5.14 -15.76 24.51
CA ALA A 232 5.46 -14.37 24.14
C ALA A 232 6.85 -14.23 23.50
N GLU A 233 7.82 -15.04 23.91
CA GLU A 233 9.17 -15.06 23.31
C GLU A 233 9.15 -15.82 21.99
N LEU A 234 8.46 -16.95 21.91
CA LEU A 234 8.27 -17.71 20.67
C LEU A 234 7.61 -16.87 19.58
N SER A 235 6.56 -16.14 19.95
CA SER A 235 5.88 -15.21 19.06
C SER A 235 6.79 -14.07 18.56
N LYS A 236 7.67 -13.54 19.41
CA LYS A 236 8.66 -12.52 19.01
C LYS A 236 9.69 -13.08 18.04
N ILE A 237 10.20 -14.29 18.28
CA ILE A 237 11.17 -14.96 17.40
C ILE A 237 10.52 -15.20 16.02
N TRP A 238 9.32 -15.76 16.00
CA TRP A 238 8.59 -16.02 14.76
C TRP A 238 8.29 -14.75 13.98
N TYR A 239 7.80 -13.70 14.65
CA TYR A 239 7.51 -12.42 14.03
C TYR A 239 8.78 -11.75 13.47
N SER A 240 9.88 -11.80 14.20
CA SER A 240 11.17 -11.26 13.77
C SER A 240 11.69 -12.00 12.53
N ALA A 241 11.62 -13.32 12.52
CA ALA A 241 12.02 -14.15 11.38
C ALA A 241 11.12 -13.87 10.15
N LYS A 242 9.81 -13.72 10.36
CA LYS A 242 8.86 -13.34 9.31
C LYS A 242 9.14 -11.95 8.71
N LYS A 243 9.37 -10.96 9.56
CA LYS A 243 9.71 -9.58 9.15
C LYS A 243 11.02 -9.54 8.36
N PHE A 244 12.01 -10.28 8.81
CA PHE A 244 13.31 -10.36 8.17
C PHE A 244 13.23 -11.11 6.84
N GLY A 245 12.51 -12.23 6.76
CA GLY A 245 12.26 -12.96 5.52
C GLY A 245 11.59 -12.10 4.44
N LEU A 246 10.63 -11.27 4.81
CA LEU A 246 9.98 -10.31 3.90
C LEU A 246 10.94 -9.21 3.44
N LYS A 247 11.80 -8.68 4.34
CA LYS A 247 12.80 -7.66 4.01
C LYS A 247 13.83 -8.18 3.00
N VAL A 248 14.28 -9.43 3.17
CA VAL A 248 15.24 -10.07 2.25
C VAL A 248 14.58 -10.42 0.91
N ALA A 249 13.35 -10.91 0.91
CA ALA A 249 12.61 -11.18 -0.32
C ALA A 249 12.31 -9.91 -1.15
N SER A 250 12.35 -8.73 -0.55
CA SER A 250 12.16 -7.44 -1.22
C SER A 250 13.44 -6.83 -1.77
N GLN A 251 14.62 -7.40 -1.52
CA GLN A 251 15.90 -6.86 -2.00
C GLN A 251 16.08 -7.09 -3.50
N GLU A 252 16.63 -6.09 -4.19
CA GLU A 252 16.92 -6.15 -5.62
C GLU A 252 17.99 -7.22 -5.90
N GLY A 253 17.64 -8.24 -6.70
CA GLY A 253 18.53 -9.35 -7.03
C GLY A 253 18.39 -10.60 -6.15
N TYR A 254 17.49 -10.61 -5.17
CA TYR A 254 17.17 -11.81 -4.42
C TYR A 254 16.58 -12.90 -5.33
N ILE A 255 17.21 -14.07 -5.35
CA ILE A 255 16.68 -15.28 -6.00
C ILE A 255 16.18 -16.20 -4.89
N PRO A 256 14.85 -16.47 -4.81
CA PRO A 256 14.33 -17.38 -3.81
C PRO A 256 14.95 -18.78 -3.95
N PRO A 257 15.16 -19.50 -2.86
CA PRO A 257 15.66 -20.89 -2.91
C PRO A 257 14.83 -21.83 -3.80
N SER A 258 13.53 -21.52 -3.95
CA SER A 258 12.66 -22.23 -4.88
C SER A 258 13.01 -22.03 -6.36
N GLU A 259 13.87 -21.07 -6.70
CA GLU A 259 14.39 -20.83 -8.05
C GLU A 259 15.77 -21.46 -8.28
N TYR A 260 16.40 -22.01 -7.22
CA TYR A 260 17.67 -22.73 -7.36
C TYR A 260 17.44 -24.07 -8.09
N GLY A 261 18.13 -24.25 -9.22
CA GLY A 261 18.02 -25.47 -10.03
C GLY A 261 16.83 -25.50 -10.99
N LYS A 262 16.01 -24.44 -11.09
CA LYS A 262 15.05 -24.34 -12.19
C LYS A 262 15.80 -24.01 -13.47
N SER A 263 15.61 -24.85 -14.50
CA SER A 263 16.02 -24.48 -15.84
C SER A 263 15.21 -23.24 -16.26
N TYR A 264 15.85 -22.25 -16.87
CA TYR A 264 15.16 -21.07 -17.42
C TYR A 264 14.41 -21.40 -18.71
N GLU A 265 14.22 -22.69 -19.06
CA GLU A 265 13.46 -23.15 -20.22
C GLU A 265 12.03 -22.61 -20.24
N GLU A 266 11.42 -22.44 -19.07
CA GLU A 266 10.06 -21.88 -18.97
C GLU A 266 9.96 -20.43 -19.48
N TYR A 267 11.09 -19.69 -19.60
CA TYR A 267 11.16 -18.34 -20.16
C TYR A 267 11.56 -18.29 -21.62
N LYS A 268 11.82 -19.44 -22.24
CA LYS A 268 12.13 -19.52 -23.68
C LYS A 268 10.85 -19.23 -24.46
N PRO A 269 10.84 -18.21 -25.34
CA PRO A 269 9.69 -18.00 -26.21
C PRO A 269 9.58 -19.13 -27.23
N ASP A 270 8.35 -19.51 -27.61
CA ASP A 270 8.08 -20.57 -28.57
C ASP A 270 8.65 -20.22 -29.96
N ASP A 271 8.61 -18.91 -30.30
CA ASP A 271 9.19 -18.35 -31.51
C ASP A 271 10.06 -17.14 -31.18
N LEU A 272 11.02 -16.83 -32.08
CA LEU A 272 11.90 -15.66 -31.94
C LEU A 272 11.22 -14.37 -32.46
N THR A 273 10.01 -14.08 -31.93
CA THR A 273 9.18 -12.92 -32.29
C THR A 273 8.86 -12.05 -31.09
N ASP A 274 8.50 -10.79 -31.37
CA ASP A 274 8.06 -9.85 -30.31
C ASP A 274 6.74 -10.32 -29.65
N ILE A 275 5.88 -10.99 -30.42
CA ILE A 275 4.60 -11.55 -29.90
C ILE A 275 4.89 -12.67 -28.90
N ALA A 276 5.70 -13.66 -29.27
CA ALA A 276 6.06 -14.75 -28.37
C ALA A 276 6.73 -14.24 -27.09
N MET A 277 7.54 -13.18 -27.20
CA MET A 277 8.13 -12.54 -26.01
C MET A 277 7.10 -11.82 -25.14
N ALA A 278 6.05 -11.22 -25.74
CA ALA A 278 4.94 -10.63 -25.01
C ALA A 278 4.11 -11.70 -24.30
N GLU A 279 3.92 -12.87 -24.91
CA GLU A 279 3.24 -14.04 -24.31
C GLU A 279 4.01 -14.58 -23.10
N VAL A 280 5.34 -14.72 -23.21
CA VAL A 280 6.20 -15.09 -22.08
C VAL A 280 6.06 -14.08 -20.94
N PHE A 281 6.10 -12.77 -21.26
CA PHE A 281 5.90 -11.73 -20.25
C PHE A 281 4.54 -11.84 -19.59
N ALA A 282 3.46 -11.97 -20.34
CA ALA A 282 2.11 -12.06 -19.84
C ALA A 282 1.90 -13.30 -18.96
N LYS A 283 2.39 -14.46 -19.41
CA LYS A 283 2.33 -15.74 -18.68
C LYS A 283 2.93 -15.63 -17.28
N HIS A 284 4.12 -15.03 -17.16
CA HIS A 284 4.86 -14.95 -15.90
C HIS A 284 4.46 -13.78 -15.00
N ASN A 285 3.65 -12.83 -15.51
CA ASN A 285 3.28 -11.64 -14.75
C ASN A 285 1.76 -11.43 -14.62
N LYS A 286 0.93 -12.41 -14.95
CA LYS A 286 -0.53 -12.35 -14.87
C LYS A 286 -1.06 -11.81 -13.51
N ASN A 287 -0.38 -12.15 -12.40
CA ASN A 287 -0.76 -11.71 -11.05
C ASN A 287 0.11 -10.55 -10.54
N LYS A 288 0.95 -9.95 -11.38
CA LYS A 288 1.87 -8.85 -11.01
C LYS A 288 1.68 -7.60 -11.85
N ALA A 289 1.13 -7.74 -13.04
CA ALA A 289 0.86 -6.64 -13.96
C ALA A 289 -0.44 -6.87 -14.71
N VAL A 290 -1.27 -5.84 -14.80
CA VAL A 290 -2.47 -5.81 -15.65
C VAL A 290 -2.55 -4.44 -16.31
N TYR A 291 -3.28 -4.36 -17.41
CA TYR A 291 -3.51 -3.12 -18.14
C TYR A 291 -4.99 -2.77 -18.13
N THR A 292 -5.32 -1.50 -17.93
CA THR A 292 -6.69 -0.99 -18.09
C THR A 292 -6.69 0.26 -18.95
N MET A 293 -7.78 0.48 -19.67
CA MET A 293 -7.91 1.65 -20.55
C MET A 293 -7.88 2.98 -19.78
N SER A 294 -8.44 3.01 -18.57
CA SER A 294 -8.54 4.24 -17.76
C SER A 294 -7.28 4.58 -16.97
N ALA A 295 -6.59 3.58 -16.40
CA ALA A 295 -5.45 3.77 -15.50
C ALA A 295 -4.10 3.41 -16.12
N GLY A 296 -4.10 2.79 -17.33
CA GLY A 296 -2.89 2.29 -17.96
C GLY A 296 -2.36 1.02 -17.29
N TRP A 297 -1.05 0.89 -17.19
CA TRP A 297 -0.42 -0.23 -16.52
C TRP A 297 -0.56 -0.15 -15.00
N LEU A 298 -1.08 -1.22 -14.41
CA LEU A 298 -1.15 -1.44 -12.97
C LEU A 298 -0.16 -2.53 -12.55
N TYR A 299 0.50 -2.29 -11.44
CA TYR A 299 1.45 -3.20 -10.81
C TYR A 299 0.92 -3.66 -9.44
N TRP A 300 1.01 -4.96 -9.16
CA TRP A 300 0.65 -5.52 -7.86
C TRP A 300 1.74 -5.29 -6.83
N THR A 301 1.42 -4.54 -5.77
CA THR A 301 2.37 -4.20 -4.70
C THR A 301 2.52 -5.27 -3.62
N GLY A 302 1.78 -6.38 -3.74
CA GLY A 302 1.59 -7.36 -2.68
C GLY A 302 0.35 -7.09 -1.82
N LYS A 303 -0.26 -5.90 -1.95
CA LYS A 303 -1.43 -5.49 -1.15
C LYS A 303 -2.53 -4.83 -1.98
N LYS A 304 -2.16 -4.07 -3.00
CA LYS A 304 -3.09 -3.40 -3.93
C LYS A 304 -2.47 -3.25 -5.32
N TRP A 305 -3.31 -2.96 -6.29
CA TRP A 305 -2.89 -2.55 -7.63
C TRP A 305 -2.60 -1.06 -7.66
N GLU A 306 -1.46 -0.68 -8.23
CA GLU A 306 -0.99 0.71 -8.31
C GLU A 306 -0.59 1.04 -9.74
N ALA A 307 -1.01 2.20 -10.23
CA ALA A 307 -0.64 2.65 -11.58
C ALA A 307 0.86 2.96 -11.65
N SER A 308 1.61 2.15 -12.40
CA SER A 308 3.05 2.32 -12.56
C SER A 308 3.60 1.59 -13.77
N GLU A 309 3.74 2.30 -14.88
CA GLU A 309 4.39 1.79 -16.08
C GLU A 309 5.86 1.43 -15.82
N LEU A 310 6.56 2.20 -14.98
CA LEU A 310 7.97 1.96 -14.65
C LEU A 310 8.16 0.64 -13.88
N LYS A 311 7.27 0.29 -12.94
CA LYS A 311 7.35 -0.98 -12.22
C LYS A 311 7.08 -2.16 -13.15
N VAL A 312 6.13 -2.03 -14.07
CA VAL A 312 5.82 -3.06 -15.08
C VAL A 312 6.97 -3.21 -16.07
N MET A 313 7.60 -2.12 -16.50
CA MET A 313 8.82 -2.16 -17.31
C MET A 313 9.97 -2.91 -16.61
N LYS A 314 10.16 -2.70 -15.31
CA LYS A 314 11.13 -3.47 -14.51
C LYS A 314 10.82 -4.97 -14.51
N LEU A 315 9.55 -5.38 -14.41
CA LEU A 315 9.17 -6.80 -14.53
C LEU A 315 9.59 -7.38 -15.88
N TYR A 316 9.37 -6.63 -16.96
CA TYR A 316 9.79 -7.07 -18.27
C TYR A 316 11.34 -7.22 -18.37
N MET A 317 12.08 -6.24 -17.86
CA MET A 317 13.55 -6.29 -17.86
C MET A 317 14.09 -7.52 -17.10
N LEU A 318 13.40 -7.94 -16.01
CA LEU A 318 13.76 -9.18 -15.30
C LEU A 318 13.52 -10.42 -16.16
N ILE A 319 12.43 -10.47 -16.92
CA ILE A 319 12.14 -11.57 -17.85
C ILE A 319 13.19 -11.57 -18.98
N ALA A 320 13.45 -10.43 -19.60
CA ALA A 320 14.44 -10.32 -20.68
C ALA A 320 15.85 -10.79 -20.25
N LYS A 321 16.26 -10.47 -19.02
CA LYS A 321 17.52 -10.98 -18.44
C LYS A 321 17.51 -12.51 -18.28
N LYS A 322 16.38 -13.11 -17.86
CA LYS A 322 16.24 -14.56 -17.72
C LYS A 322 16.30 -15.25 -19.10
N VAL A 323 15.62 -14.69 -20.09
CA VAL A 323 15.67 -15.15 -21.48
C VAL A 323 17.11 -15.09 -22.03
N LEU A 324 17.81 -13.99 -21.79
CA LEU A 324 19.21 -13.83 -22.22
C LEU A 324 20.13 -14.85 -21.54
N LYS A 325 19.91 -15.12 -20.25
CA LYS A 325 20.69 -16.11 -19.51
C LYS A 325 20.44 -17.52 -20.07
N ASN A 326 19.18 -17.87 -20.33
CA ASN A 326 18.83 -19.16 -20.94
C ASN A 326 19.47 -19.33 -22.30
N ALA A 327 19.36 -18.32 -23.18
CA ALA A 327 19.97 -18.32 -24.49
C ALA A 327 21.51 -18.47 -24.43
N GLY A 328 22.15 -17.86 -23.42
CA GLY A 328 23.58 -18.00 -23.17
C GLY A 328 23.99 -19.42 -22.75
N VAL A 329 23.20 -20.07 -21.91
CA VAL A 329 23.43 -21.45 -21.51
C VAL A 329 23.24 -22.41 -22.70
N GLU A 330 22.14 -22.26 -23.44
CA GLU A 330 21.84 -23.08 -24.63
C GLU A 330 22.94 -22.97 -25.68
N PHE A 331 23.40 -21.75 -25.96
CA PHE A 331 24.51 -21.53 -26.90
C PHE A 331 25.82 -22.22 -26.44
N LYS A 332 26.13 -22.11 -25.14
CA LYS A 332 27.33 -22.73 -24.57
C LYS A 332 27.27 -24.26 -24.69
N THR A 333 26.14 -24.85 -24.32
CA THR A 333 25.91 -26.30 -24.37
C THR A 333 25.99 -26.81 -25.81
N ALA A 334 25.32 -26.15 -26.74
CA ALA A 334 25.39 -26.51 -28.16
C ALA A 334 26.80 -26.39 -28.72
N TYR A 335 27.57 -25.38 -28.35
CA TYR A 335 28.94 -25.21 -28.75
C TYR A 335 29.88 -26.29 -28.18
N GLU A 336 29.72 -26.66 -26.89
CA GLU A 336 30.50 -27.77 -26.28
C GLU A 336 30.20 -29.10 -26.97
N GLN A 337 28.95 -29.39 -27.32
CA GLN A 337 28.55 -30.56 -28.07
C GLN A 337 29.15 -30.59 -29.51
N PHE A 338 29.18 -29.43 -30.16
CA PHE A 338 29.81 -29.31 -31.47
C PHE A 338 31.31 -29.60 -31.42
N VAL A 339 32.03 -29.05 -30.45
CA VAL A 339 33.46 -29.32 -30.26
C VAL A 339 33.73 -30.79 -30.00
N GLN A 340 32.88 -31.47 -29.22
CA GLN A 340 32.97 -32.92 -28.98
C GLN A 340 32.71 -33.73 -30.26
N ALA A 341 31.68 -33.37 -31.04
CA ALA A 341 31.36 -34.04 -32.29
C ALA A 341 32.47 -33.84 -33.37
N GLU A 342 33.05 -32.66 -33.42
CA GLU A 342 34.20 -32.40 -34.34
C GLU A 342 35.41 -33.25 -33.94
N SER A 343 35.69 -33.44 -32.64
CA SER A 343 36.81 -34.24 -32.16
C SER A 343 36.60 -35.75 -32.35
N SER A 344 35.35 -36.22 -32.46
CA SER A 344 35.04 -37.64 -32.71
C SER A 344 35.26 -38.10 -34.17
N GLY A 345 35.40 -37.16 -35.12
CA GLY A 345 35.59 -37.44 -36.54
C GLY A 345 34.31 -37.87 -37.30
N ASP A 346 33.15 -37.89 -36.63
CA ASP A 346 31.86 -38.21 -37.24
C ASP A 346 31.26 -36.97 -37.90
N LYS A 347 31.31 -36.93 -39.24
CA LYS A 347 30.82 -35.79 -40.00
C LYS A 347 29.32 -35.55 -39.86
N GLU A 348 28.49 -36.59 -39.71
CA GLU A 348 27.03 -36.43 -39.60
C GLU A 348 26.66 -35.84 -38.27
N GLN A 349 27.29 -36.26 -37.18
CA GLN A 349 27.11 -35.68 -35.84
C GLN A 349 27.63 -34.25 -35.79
N ALA A 350 28.78 -33.94 -36.41
CA ALA A 350 29.32 -32.59 -36.47
C ALA A 350 28.41 -31.62 -37.22
N ASP A 351 27.81 -32.04 -38.37
CA ASP A 351 26.87 -31.22 -39.14
C ASP A 351 25.54 -30.96 -38.33
N LYS A 352 25.02 -31.95 -37.61
CA LYS A 352 23.86 -31.77 -36.73
C LYS A 352 24.19 -30.77 -35.61
N ALA A 353 25.28 -31.00 -34.91
CA ALA A 353 25.71 -30.12 -33.81
C ALA A 353 25.98 -28.69 -34.30
N LYS A 354 26.53 -28.49 -35.51
CA LYS A 354 26.71 -27.20 -36.15
C LYS A 354 25.37 -26.48 -36.40
N SER A 355 24.32 -27.22 -36.81
CA SER A 355 22.96 -26.70 -36.99
C SER A 355 22.40 -26.20 -35.66
N GLU A 356 22.60 -26.95 -34.58
CA GLU A 356 22.15 -26.57 -33.21
C GLU A 356 22.88 -25.33 -32.69
N VAL A 357 24.18 -25.21 -32.91
CA VAL A 357 24.95 -23.98 -32.62
C VAL A 357 24.37 -22.78 -33.33
N ASN A 358 24.02 -22.93 -34.63
CA ASN A 358 23.42 -21.84 -35.38
C ASN A 358 22.06 -21.42 -34.85
N ARG A 359 21.19 -22.36 -34.44
CA ARG A 359 19.91 -22.07 -33.78
C ARG A 359 20.12 -21.34 -32.46
N ALA A 360 20.98 -21.86 -31.60
CA ALA A 360 21.29 -21.26 -30.31
C ALA A 360 21.91 -19.86 -30.46
N LYS A 361 22.73 -19.64 -31.54
CA LYS A 361 23.28 -18.31 -31.87
C LYS A 361 22.18 -17.33 -32.28
N GLN A 362 21.20 -17.77 -33.07
CA GLN A 362 20.03 -16.95 -33.43
C GLN A 362 19.22 -16.57 -32.18
N TYR A 363 18.95 -17.53 -31.32
CA TYR A 363 18.26 -17.29 -30.06
C TYR A 363 19.01 -16.30 -29.15
N LEU A 364 20.33 -16.47 -29.01
CA LEU A 364 21.15 -15.53 -28.23
C LEU A 364 21.15 -14.11 -28.84
N SER A 365 21.19 -14.00 -30.15
CA SER A 365 21.08 -12.71 -30.86
C SER A 365 19.72 -12.05 -30.65
N PHE A 366 18.63 -12.84 -30.71
CA PHE A 366 17.29 -12.39 -30.40
C PHE A 366 17.21 -11.92 -28.95
N ALA A 367 17.62 -12.74 -27.98
CA ALA A 367 17.56 -12.43 -26.55
C ALA A 367 18.34 -11.14 -26.19
N LYS A 368 19.47 -10.87 -26.86
CA LYS A 368 20.22 -9.60 -26.73
C LYS A 368 19.37 -8.41 -27.17
N LYS A 369 18.70 -8.51 -28.32
CA LYS A 369 17.86 -7.44 -28.90
C LYS A 369 16.64 -7.14 -28.02
N MET A 370 16.11 -8.13 -27.26
CA MET A 370 14.97 -7.95 -26.37
C MET A 370 15.24 -6.98 -25.19
N ASN A 371 16.50 -6.62 -24.96
CA ASN A 371 16.89 -5.60 -23.99
C ASN A 371 17.00 -4.18 -24.58
N ASP A 372 16.77 -4.01 -25.88
CA ASP A 372 16.80 -2.70 -26.53
C ASP A 372 15.53 -1.90 -26.18
N HIS A 373 15.68 -0.60 -25.96
CA HIS A 373 14.58 0.28 -25.53
C HIS A 373 13.34 0.20 -26.44
N SER A 374 13.55 0.17 -27.76
CA SER A 374 12.46 0.08 -28.74
C SER A 374 11.70 -1.24 -28.64
N LYS A 375 12.39 -2.34 -28.37
CA LYS A 375 11.80 -3.67 -28.16
C LYS A 375 11.04 -3.75 -26.85
N VAL A 376 11.61 -3.24 -25.76
CA VAL A 376 10.91 -3.15 -24.45
C VAL A 376 9.55 -2.44 -24.60
N SER A 377 9.54 -1.27 -25.24
CA SER A 377 8.31 -0.49 -25.46
C SER A 377 7.33 -1.21 -26.39
N GLY A 378 7.83 -1.82 -27.48
CA GLY A 378 7.01 -2.57 -28.44
C GLY A 378 6.33 -3.78 -27.83
N ILE A 379 7.09 -4.59 -27.07
CA ILE A 379 6.58 -5.80 -26.44
C ILE A 379 5.57 -5.48 -25.34
N LEU A 380 5.83 -4.46 -24.51
CA LEU A 380 4.87 -4.01 -23.51
C LEU A 380 3.58 -3.48 -24.16
N LYS A 381 3.67 -2.86 -25.35
CA LYS A 381 2.48 -2.45 -26.10
C LYS A 381 1.66 -3.65 -26.59
N LEU A 382 2.30 -4.72 -27.03
CA LEU A 382 1.63 -5.97 -27.42
C LEU A 382 1.01 -6.68 -26.19
N ALA A 383 1.74 -6.72 -25.08
CA ALA A 383 1.30 -7.36 -23.85
C ALA A 383 0.06 -6.69 -23.23
N LYS A 384 -0.27 -5.43 -23.59
CA LYS A 384 -1.49 -4.76 -23.12
C LYS A 384 -2.74 -5.58 -23.41
N SER A 385 -2.89 -6.10 -24.63
CA SER A 385 -4.06 -6.90 -25.03
C SER A 385 -4.12 -8.26 -24.33
N MET A 386 -2.99 -8.78 -23.85
CA MET A 386 -2.91 -10.07 -23.17
C MET A 386 -3.18 -9.96 -21.66
N LEU A 387 -2.97 -8.78 -21.10
CA LEU A 387 -3.10 -8.48 -19.67
C LEU A 387 -4.17 -7.41 -19.41
N GLU A 388 -5.04 -7.19 -20.40
CA GLU A 388 -6.15 -6.24 -20.27
C GLU A 388 -7.19 -6.75 -19.28
N VAL A 389 -7.60 -5.87 -18.39
CA VAL A 389 -8.69 -6.06 -17.43
C VAL A 389 -9.67 -4.91 -17.62
N ALA A 390 -10.95 -5.19 -17.65
CA ALA A 390 -11.99 -4.17 -17.77
C ALA A 390 -11.94 -3.21 -16.56
N ASN A 391 -12.23 -1.92 -16.81
CA ASN A 391 -12.21 -0.91 -15.74
C ASN A 391 -13.18 -1.26 -14.60
N GLU A 392 -14.29 -1.90 -14.93
CA GLU A 392 -15.37 -2.29 -14.03
C GLU A 392 -14.98 -3.44 -13.08
N GLU A 393 -13.90 -4.16 -13.39
CA GLU A 393 -13.36 -5.20 -12.51
C GLU A 393 -12.54 -4.59 -11.36
N LEU A 394 -12.03 -3.36 -11.51
CA LEU A 394 -11.28 -2.67 -10.47
C LEU A 394 -12.21 -2.23 -9.34
N ASP A 395 -11.84 -2.59 -8.10
CA ASP A 395 -12.61 -2.27 -6.88
C ASP A 395 -14.11 -2.69 -6.97
N ARG A 396 -14.42 -3.74 -7.75
CA ARG A 396 -15.80 -4.17 -8.11
C ARG A 396 -16.63 -4.58 -6.90
N ASP A 397 -16.04 -5.31 -5.95
CA ASP A 397 -16.78 -5.76 -4.78
C ASP A 397 -16.94 -4.62 -3.77
N ALA A 398 -18.17 -4.10 -3.68
CA ALA A 398 -18.51 -3.02 -2.79
C ALA A 398 -18.38 -3.37 -1.30
N PHE A 399 -18.43 -4.66 -0.93
CA PHE A 399 -18.42 -5.13 0.44
C PHE A 399 -17.05 -5.58 0.95
N ILE A 400 -16.01 -5.41 0.17
CA ILE A 400 -14.63 -5.62 0.65
C ILE A 400 -13.95 -4.28 0.94
N LEU A 401 -13.15 -4.27 1.99
CA LEU A 401 -12.32 -3.15 2.38
C LEU A 401 -10.87 -3.61 2.47
N ASN A 402 -10.02 -3.10 1.60
CA ASN A 402 -8.61 -3.44 1.61
C ASN A 402 -7.86 -2.62 2.66
N THR A 403 -7.11 -3.30 3.54
CA THR A 403 -6.35 -2.71 4.64
C THR A 403 -4.87 -3.14 4.55
N PRO A 404 -3.93 -2.52 5.25
CA PRO A 404 -2.53 -2.93 5.22
C PRO A 404 -2.26 -4.36 5.70
N CYS A 405 -3.17 -4.97 6.46
CA CYS A 405 -3.04 -6.33 7.00
C CYS A 405 -3.91 -7.38 6.30
N GLY A 406 -4.70 -6.98 5.30
CA GLY A 406 -5.54 -7.89 4.53
C GLY A 406 -6.82 -7.24 4.05
N ILE A 407 -7.69 -8.03 3.45
CA ILE A 407 -9.00 -7.60 2.94
C ILE A 407 -10.07 -7.96 3.97
N VAL A 408 -10.82 -6.97 4.44
CA VAL A 408 -11.95 -7.16 5.35
C VAL A 408 -13.23 -7.34 4.54
N ASP A 409 -13.97 -8.40 4.82
CA ASP A 409 -15.33 -8.59 4.35
C ASP A 409 -16.29 -7.83 5.29
N LEU A 410 -16.93 -6.77 4.80
CA LEU A 410 -17.77 -5.88 5.61
C LEU A 410 -19.08 -6.53 6.10
N LYS A 411 -19.52 -7.61 5.47
CA LYS A 411 -20.72 -8.35 5.90
C LYS A 411 -20.44 -9.21 7.12
N THR A 412 -19.26 -9.80 7.19
CA THR A 412 -18.87 -10.72 8.27
C THR A 412 -17.89 -10.08 9.26
N GLY A 413 -17.11 -9.09 8.83
CA GLY A 413 -15.99 -8.51 9.57
C GLY A 413 -14.74 -9.37 9.55
N MET A 414 -14.71 -10.44 8.73
CA MET A 414 -13.56 -11.35 8.65
C MET A 414 -12.43 -10.76 7.81
N LEU A 415 -11.22 -10.91 8.28
CA LEU A 415 -10.00 -10.52 7.58
C LEU A 415 -9.50 -11.71 6.74
N LYS A 416 -9.22 -11.48 5.46
CA LYS A 416 -8.62 -12.42 4.50
C LYS A 416 -7.27 -11.91 4.02
N ALA A 417 -6.41 -12.80 3.54
CA ALA A 417 -5.15 -12.40 2.89
C ALA A 417 -5.40 -11.53 1.65
N HIS A 418 -4.40 -10.70 1.30
CA HIS A 418 -4.46 -9.95 0.05
C HIS A 418 -4.44 -10.90 -1.15
N ASP A 419 -5.31 -10.65 -2.11
CA ASP A 419 -5.42 -11.43 -3.35
C ASP A 419 -5.39 -10.47 -4.56
N PRO A 420 -4.45 -10.65 -5.50
CA PRO A 420 -4.43 -9.87 -6.73
C PRO A 420 -5.73 -9.99 -7.54
N CYS A 421 -6.43 -11.12 -7.47
CA CYS A 421 -7.70 -11.33 -8.17
C CYS A 421 -8.87 -10.50 -7.61
N SER A 422 -8.71 -9.89 -6.44
CA SER A 422 -9.68 -8.94 -5.89
C SER A 422 -9.62 -7.56 -6.56
N TYR A 423 -8.64 -7.29 -7.39
CA TYR A 423 -8.40 -6.05 -8.12
C TYR A 423 -8.53 -4.77 -7.29
N CYS A 424 -8.21 -4.84 -6.00
CA CYS A 424 -8.24 -3.67 -5.12
C CYS A 424 -7.17 -2.66 -5.54
N THR A 425 -7.58 -1.43 -5.85
CA THR A 425 -6.66 -0.31 -6.17
C THR A 425 -6.45 0.63 -5.00
N LYS A 426 -7.26 0.52 -3.95
CA LYS A 426 -7.27 1.38 -2.78
C LYS A 426 -6.96 0.59 -1.52
N MET A 427 -6.53 1.31 -0.48
CA MET A 427 -6.21 0.72 0.80
C MET A 427 -6.42 1.75 1.92
N THR A 428 -6.86 1.30 3.08
CA THR A 428 -6.93 2.14 4.29
C THR A 428 -5.51 2.50 4.77
N ALA A 429 -5.40 3.54 5.58
CA ALA A 429 -4.10 3.93 6.14
C ALA A 429 -3.64 3.02 7.28
N VAL A 430 -4.58 2.35 7.96
CA VAL A 430 -4.35 1.56 9.17
C VAL A 430 -5.03 0.19 9.09
N CYS A 431 -4.57 -0.75 9.92
CA CYS A 431 -5.26 -2.02 10.17
C CYS A 431 -6.37 -1.82 11.20
N PRO A 432 -7.50 -2.55 11.11
CA PRO A 432 -8.48 -2.57 12.20
C PRO A 432 -7.88 -3.22 13.45
N SER A 433 -8.17 -2.66 14.63
CA SER A 433 -7.67 -3.15 15.92
C SER A 433 -8.64 -2.80 17.04
N GLN A 434 -8.66 -3.60 18.10
CA GLN A 434 -9.38 -3.29 19.34
C GLN A 434 -8.53 -2.45 20.32
N GLU A 435 -7.26 -2.26 20.05
CA GLU A 435 -6.36 -1.51 20.92
C GLU A 435 -6.77 -0.05 21.00
N ASN A 436 -6.78 0.50 22.22
CA ASN A 436 -7.15 1.89 22.50
C ASN A 436 -8.60 2.28 22.08
N MET A 437 -9.52 1.33 21.99
CA MET A 437 -10.94 1.59 21.74
C MET A 437 -11.52 2.56 22.79
N GLY A 438 -11.03 2.49 24.05
CA GLY A 438 -11.44 3.41 25.12
C GLY A 438 -11.10 4.87 24.81
N LEU A 439 -10.00 5.17 24.13
CA LEU A 439 -9.64 6.54 23.72
C LEU A 439 -10.64 7.07 22.69
N TRP A 440 -10.99 6.25 21.68
CA TRP A 440 -12.01 6.61 20.71
C TRP A 440 -13.38 6.79 21.34
N GLN A 441 -13.80 5.86 22.23
CA GLN A 441 -15.07 5.96 22.94
C GLN A 441 -15.15 7.24 23.79
N THR A 442 -14.06 7.60 24.47
CA THR A 442 -13.99 8.87 25.24
C THR A 442 -14.18 10.08 24.32
N THR A 443 -13.59 10.04 23.11
CA THR A 443 -13.77 11.10 22.10
C THR A 443 -15.24 11.22 21.71
N LEU A 444 -15.90 10.09 21.42
CA LEU A 444 -17.32 10.06 21.05
C LEU A 444 -18.20 10.56 22.20
N ASP A 445 -17.94 10.13 23.44
CA ASP A 445 -18.69 10.59 24.62
C ASP A 445 -18.53 12.12 24.84
N MET A 446 -17.35 12.66 24.57
CA MET A 446 -17.12 14.10 24.64
C MET A 446 -17.94 14.87 23.59
N VAL A 447 -17.91 14.45 22.33
CA VAL A 447 -18.53 15.21 21.22
C VAL A 447 -20.06 15.03 21.15
N THR A 448 -20.58 13.89 21.62
CA THR A 448 -22.02 13.58 21.61
C THR A 448 -22.70 13.82 22.97
N ALA A 449 -21.97 14.34 23.97
CA ALA A 449 -22.45 14.45 25.35
C ALA A 449 -22.91 13.10 25.97
N GLY A 450 -22.33 11.98 25.50
CA GLY A 450 -22.67 10.63 25.97
C GLY A 450 -23.97 10.04 25.39
N ASP A 451 -24.62 10.72 24.43
CA ASP A 451 -25.85 10.24 23.79
C ASP A 451 -25.55 8.99 22.91
N LYS A 452 -26.01 7.84 23.37
CA LYS A 452 -25.76 6.54 22.74
C LYS A 452 -26.57 6.34 21.45
N GLU A 453 -27.75 6.93 21.34
CA GLU A 453 -28.56 6.91 20.13
C GLU A 453 -27.83 7.68 19.01
N PHE A 454 -27.30 8.85 19.35
CA PHE A 454 -26.52 9.67 18.42
C PHE A 454 -25.19 9.00 18.04
N GLN A 455 -24.48 8.36 18.99
CA GLN A 455 -23.26 7.59 18.70
C GLN A 455 -23.55 6.45 17.73
N THR A 456 -24.65 5.70 17.92
CA THR A 456 -25.04 4.60 17.04
C THR A 456 -25.37 5.10 15.63
N PHE A 457 -26.05 6.25 15.51
CA PHE A 457 -26.29 6.89 14.22
C PHE A 457 -24.98 7.26 13.54
N LEU A 458 -24.05 7.93 14.23
CA LEU A 458 -22.75 8.30 13.69
C LEU A 458 -21.93 7.07 13.30
N GLN A 459 -21.97 6.01 14.11
CA GLN A 459 -21.29 4.75 13.81
C GLN A 459 -21.84 4.08 12.54
N SER A 460 -23.17 4.01 12.43
CA SER A 460 -23.83 3.44 11.24
C SER A 460 -23.53 4.28 9.98
N HIS A 461 -23.53 5.62 10.12
CA HIS A 461 -23.15 6.52 9.03
C HIS A 461 -21.69 6.33 8.62
N ALA A 462 -20.75 6.32 9.57
CA ALA A 462 -19.34 6.05 9.31
C ALA A 462 -19.14 4.67 8.68
N GLY A 463 -19.89 3.66 9.14
CA GLY A 463 -19.89 2.32 8.54
C GLY A 463 -20.41 2.29 7.10
N SER A 464 -21.43 3.05 6.78
CA SER A 464 -21.95 3.15 5.39
C SER A 464 -20.89 3.67 4.42
N THR A 465 -19.99 4.54 4.90
CA THR A 465 -18.87 5.07 4.09
C THR A 465 -17.77 4.05 3.80
N LEU A 466 -17.78 2.87 4.42
CA LEU A 466 -16.87 1.78 4.07
C LEU A 466 -17.35 0.98 2.86
N ILE A 467 -18.64 1.03 2.56
CA ILE A 467 -19.26 0.25 1.49
C ILE A 467 -19.09 1.00 0.17
N GLY A 468 -18.59 0.31 -0.84
CA GLY A 468 -18.33 0.87 -2.18
C GLY A 468 -19.58 1.07 -3.05
N GLN A 469 -20.77 1.21 -2.44
CA GLN A 469 -22.05 1.42 -3.11
C GLN A 469 -22.96 2.28 -2.25
N VAL A 470 -23.67 3.21 -2.88
CA VAL A 470 -24.67 4.05 -2.23
C VAL A 470 -25.99 3.32 -2.17
N PHE A 471 -26.53 3.06 -0.97
CA PHE A 471 -27.87 2.49 -0.75
C PHE A 471 -28.85 3.55 -0.25
N GLU A 472 -28.41 4.47 0.58
CA GLU A 472 -29.21 5.58 1.06
C GLU A 472 -28.61 6.90 0.57
N GLU A 473 -29.39 7.62 -0.25
CA GLU A 473 -29.02 8.93 -0.77
C GLU A 473 -28.91 9.92 0.38
N SER A 474 -27.70 10.33 0.77
CA SER A 474 -27.48 11.16 1.95
C SER A 474 -26.38 12.20 1.79
N LEU A 475 -26.63 13.38 2.36
CA LEU A 475 -25.64 14.39 2.70
C LEU A 475 -25.73 14.61 4.19
N LEU A 476 -24.67 14.32 4.93
CA LEU A 476 -24.58 14.59 6.36
C LEU A 476 -24.05 16.00 6.59
N LEU A 477 -24.91 16.88 7.11
CA LEU A 477 -24.55 18.21 7.57
C LEU A 477 -24.21 18.16 9.07
N VAL A 478 -22.96 18.42 9.39
CA VAL A 478 -22.47 18.44 10.78
C VAL A 478 -22.22 19.87 11.19
N TYR A 479 -22.95 20.35 12.19
CA TYR A 479 -22.84 21.75 12.58
C TYR A 479 -22.61 21.97 14.07
N GLY A 480 -22.06 23.13 14.42
CA GLY A 480 -21.82 23.58 15.80
C GLY A 480 -20.95 24.84 15.81
N SER A 481 -20.98 25.58 16.90
CA SER A 481 -20.40 26.93 17.08
C SER A 481 -18.87 27.02 17.07
N GLY A 482 -18.15 25.92 16.84
CA GLY A 482 -16.69 25.83 16.98
C GLY A 482 -16.27 25.17 18.29
N GLY A 483 -15.04 24.61 18.33
CA GLY A 483 -14.52 23.91 19.52
C GLY A 483 -15.28 22.65 19.96
N ASN A 484 -16.05 22.04 19.06
CA ASN A 484 -16.98 20.94 19.36
C ASN A 484 -16.44 19.55 18.92
N GLY A 485 -15.21 19.48 18.40
CA GLY A 485 -14.61 18.22 17.96
C GLY A 485 -15.08 17.71 16.59
N LYS A 486 -15.90 18.45 15.81
CA LYS A 486 -16.34 18.07 14.46
C LYS A 486 -15.16 17.67 13.55
N SER A 487 -14.23 18.61 13.38
CA SER A 487 -13.06 18.38 12.54
C SER A 487 -12.18 17.24 13.04
N THR A 488 -12.06 17.06 14.36
CA THR A 488 -11.30 15.97 14.98
C THR A 488 -11.87 14.61 14.57
N VAL A 489 -13.18 14.42 14.73
CA VAL A 489 -13.85 13.14 14.39
C VAL A 489 -13.74 12.85 12.90
N PHE A 490 -14.24 13.73 12.05
CA PHE A 490 -14.35 13.44 10.62
C PHE A 490 -13.00 13.47 9.86
N ASN A 491 -12.02 14.27 10.31
CA ASN A 491 -10.66 14.14 9.77
C ASN A 491 -9.96 12.87 10.23
N ALA A 492 -10.25 12.37 11.45
CA ALA A 492 -9.72 11.08 11.89
C ALA A 492 -10.32 9.92 11.08
N GLU A 493 -11.62 9.91 10.83
CA GLU A 493 -12.27 8.94 9.94
C GLU A 493 -11.68 8.99 8.52
N ALA A 494 -11.53 10.20 7.95
CA ALA A 494 -10.92 10.38 6.64
C ALA A 494 -9.47 9.88 6.59
N HIS A 495 -8.69 10.13 7.65
CA HIS A 495 -7.29 9.69 7.74
C HIS A 495 -7.18 8.16 7.75
N VAL A 496 -7.95 7.47 8.60
CA VAL A 496 -7.88 6.01 8.69
C VAL A 496 -8.35 5.32 7.42
N LEU A 497 -9.23 5.95 6.65
CA LEU A 497 -9.71 5.45 5.37
C LEU A 497 -8.67 5.56 4.23
N GLY A 498 -7.65 6.40 4.37
CA GLY A 498 -6.56 6.50 3.41
C GLY A 498 -7.03 6.77 1.97
N ASP A 499 -6.75 5.85 1.05
CA ASP A 499 -7.10 6.01 -0.37
C ASP A 499 -8.62 6.09 -0.64
N TYR A 500 -9.45 5.58 0.28
CA TYR A 500 -10.92 5.61 0.14
C TYR A 500 -11.52 6.98 0.47
N ALA A 501 -10.80 7.84 1.21
CA ALA A 501 -11.25 9.18 1.52
C ALA A 501 -10.88 10.20 0.44
N GLY A 502 -11.69 11.22 0.29
CA GLY A 502 -11.44 12.38 -0.55
C GLY A 502 -11.94 13.66 0.09
N LYS A 503 -11.49 14.79 -0.42
CA LYS A 503 -11.92 16.13 0.02
C LYS A 503 -12.37 16.95 -1.17
N ILE A 504 -13.43 17.72 -1.00
CA ILE A 504 -13.87 18.72 -1.97
C ILE A 504 -14.04 20.08 -1.28
N PRO A 505 -13.83 21.19 -1.98
CA PRO A 505 -14.18 22.51 -1.45
C PRO A 505 -15.67 22.58 -1.11
N ALA A 506 -16.03 23.11 0.05
CA ALA A 506 -17.45 23.29 0.40
C ALA A 506 -18.21 24.19 -0.59
N GLU A 507 -17.50 25.13 -1.23
CA GLU A 507 -18.04 25.97 -2.31
C GLU A 507 -18.61 25.15 -3.46
N SER A 508 -18.04 23.95 -3.76
CA SER A 508 -18.55 23.06 -4.83
C SER A 508 -19.96 22.58 -4.57
N LEU A 509 -20.41 22.60 -3.31
CA LEU A 509 -21.78 22.27 -2.89
C LEU A 509 -22.74 23.48 -2.95
N THR A 510 -22.23 24.66 -3.24
CA THR A 510 -23.01 25.90 -3.20
C THR A 510 -23.40 26.41 -4.59
N THR A 511 -24.29 27.40 -4.64
CA THR A 511 -24.72 28.05 -5.90
C THR A 511 -23.63 28.92 -6.54
N ARG A 512 -22.48 29.13 -5.87
CA ARG A 512 -21.34 29.94 -6.36
C ARG A 512 -20.21 29.09 -6.97
N ALA A 513 -20.35 27.77 -7.01
CA ALA A 513 -19.32 26.87 -7.53
C ALA A 513 -18.89 27.17 -8.98
N LYS A 514 -17.58 27.27 -9.25
CA LYS A 514 -17.03 27.63 -10.56
C LYS A 514 -16.47 26.44 -11.34
N ASN A 515 -15.88 25.45 -10.67
CA ASN A 515 -15.16 24.32 -11.30
C ASN A 515 -15.80 22.96 -11.01
N VAL A 516 -17.11 22.91 -10.97
CA VAL A 516 -17.91 21.77 -10.51
C VAL A 516 -17.50 20.43 -11.14
N LYS A 517 -17.29 20.38 -12.45
CA LYS A 517 -16.94 19.12 -13.14
C LYS A 517 -15.56 18.56 -12.76
N VAL A 518 -14.62 19.46 -12.48
CA VAL A 518 -13.27 19.07 -12.04
C VAL A 518 -13.31 18.53 -10.61
N ASP A 519 -14.06 19.20 -9.73
CA ASP A 519 -14.24 18.77 -8.34
C ASP A 519 -14.96 17.42 -8.27
N LEU A 520 -15.93 17.17 -9.15
CA LEU A 520 -16.61 15.88 -9.26
C LEU A 520 -15.69 14.73 -9.68
N ALA A 521 -14.63 15.01 -10.42
CA ALA A 521 -13.66 13.97 -10.80
C ALA A 521 -12.89 13.40 -9.62
N GLU A 522 -12.74 14.17 -8.53
CA GLU A 522 -12.11 13.72 -7.29
C GLU A 522 -12.98 12.71 -6.49
N LEU A 523 -14.28 12.66 -6.78
CA LEU A 523 -15.20 11.73 -6.14
C LEU A 523 -15.07 10.31 -6.69
N CYS A 524 -14.52 10.16 -7.90
CA CYS A 524 -14.46 8.87 -8.60
C CYS A 524 -13.75 7.80 -7.75
N GLY A 525 -14.49 6.73 -7.42
CA GLY A 525 -14.01 5.60 -6.65
C GLY A 525 -13.70 5.91 -5.19
N LYS A 526 -14.04 7.09 -4.67
CA LYS A 526 -13.98 7.39 -3.24
C LYS A 526 -15.23 6.83 -2.55
N ARG A 527 -15.10 6.54 -1.24
CA ARG A 527 -16.20 6.06 -0.39
C ARG A 527 -16.62 7.10 0.66
N PHE A 528 -15.70 7.94 1.06
CA PHE A 528 -15.88 8.98 2.07
C PHE A 528 -15.42 10.32 1.48
N ILE A 529 -16.33 11.27 1.38
CA ILE A 529 -16.03 12.63 0.90
C ILE A 529 -16.27 13.65 2.00
N LEU A 530 -15.26 14.42 2.28
CA LEU A 530 -15.30 15.47 3.28
C LEU A 530 -15.28 16.84 2.62
N ALA A 531 -16.26 17.66 2.95
CA ALA A 531 -16.31 19.07 2.64
C ALA A 531 -16.29 19.87 3.95
N SER A 532 -15.54 20.94 3.99
CA SER A 532 -15.39 21.74 5.21
C SER A 532 -15.57 23.22 4.95
N GLU A 533 -16.22 23.88 5.95
CA GLU A 533 -16.34 25.31 6.09
C GLU A 533 -17.09 26.01 4.96
N THR A 534 -18.36 26.28 5.20
CA THR A 534 -19.14 27.22 4.41
C THR A 534 -19.12 28.60 5.07
N GLU A 535 -18.99 29.64 4.29
CA GLU A 535 -19.19 31.01 4.78
C GLU A 535 -20.65 31.23 5.20
N GLU A 536 -20.88 32.15 6.12
CA GLU A 536 -22.22 32.54 6.53
C GLU A 536 -23.06 33.03 5.35
N GLY A 537 -24.34 32.65 5.31
CA GLY A 537 -25.28 33.05 4.27
C GLY A 537 -25.12 32.35 2.91
N GLN A 538 -24.18 31.40 2.76
CA GLN A 538 -24.09 30.58 1.54
C GLN A 538 -25.33 29.71 1.35
N ARG A 539 -25.63 29.38 0.08
CA ARG A 539 -26.79 28.54 -0.30
C ARG A 539 -26.33 27.26 -0.95
N LEU A 540 -26.91 26.13 -0.52
CA LEU A 540 -26.70 24.86 -1.19
C LEU A 540 -27.26 24.87 -2.61
N SER A 541 -26.50 24.35 -3.54
CA SER A 541 -26.96 24.01 -4.88
C SER A 541 -27.82 22.77 -4.83
N ILE A 542 -29.13 22.88 -5.03
CA ILE A 542 -30.04 21.72 -4.98
C ILE A 542 -29.71 20.70 -6.07
N SER A 543 -29.28 21.15 -7.24
CA SER A 543 -28.84 20.26 -8.32
C SER A 543 -27.59 19.49 -7.93
N MET A 544 -26.60 20.16 -7.31
CA MET A 544 -25.39 19.52 -6.84
C MET A 544 -25.67 18.53 -5.71
N LEU A 545 -26.48 18.90 -4.71
CA LEU A 545 -26.90 18.02 -3.64
C LEU A 545 -27.54 16.75 -4.19
N LYS A 546 -28.47 16.89 -5.13
CA LYS A 546 -29.12 15.74 -5.78
C LYS A 546 -28.12 14.88 -6.56
N GLN A 547 -27.12 15.48 -7.18
CA GLN A 547 -26.12 14.78 -7.97
C GLN A 547 -25.13 13.99 -7.09
N ILE A 548 -24.55 14.62 -6.05
CA ILE A 548 -23.56 13.96 -5.19
C ILE A 548 -24.15 12.96 -4.20
N ALA A 549 -25.42 13.13 -3.83
CA ALA A 549 -26.16 12.21 -2.96
C ALA A 549 -27.08 11.30 -3.77
N SER A 550 -26.73 10.97 -5.02
CA SER A 550 -27.50 10.11 -5.92
C SER A 550 -26.82 8.77 -6.11
N VAL A 551 -27.59 7.82 -6.61
CA VAL A 551 -27.11 6.56 -7.17
C VAL A 551 -26.89 6.65 -8.68
N ASP A 552 -27.30 7.75 -9.31
CA ASP A 552 -27.17 7.99 -10.75
C ASP A 552 -25.72 8.32 -11.14
N ASP A 553 -25.34 7.94 -12.34
CA ASP A 553 -24.01 8.18 -12.87
C ASP A 553 -23.67 9.67 -12.92
N ILE A 554 -22.45 10.00 -12.51
CA ILE A 554 -21.90 11.35 -12.48
C ILE A 554 -20.97 11.55 -13.68
N SER A 555 -21.25 12.58 -14.48
CA SER A 555 -20.33 13.04 -15.52
C SER A 555 -19.31 14.01 -14.92
N ALA A 556 -18.04 13.72 -15.12
CA ALA A 556 -16.91 14.49 -14.59
C ALA A 556 -15.85 14.71 -15.66
N GLU A 557 -14.93 15.63 -15.39
CA GLU A 557 -13.86 16.00 -16.31
C GLU A 557 -12.56 16.23 -15.56
N ARG A 558 -11.49 15.53 -15.97
CA ARG A 558 -10.14 15.84 -15.51
C ARG A 558 -9.49 16.84 -16.44
N LYS A 559 -8.77 17.78 -15.88
CA LYS A 559 -8.04 18.79 -16.66
C LYS A 559 -7.14 18.11 -17.70
N TYR A 560 -7.31 18.47 -18.97
CA TYR A 560 -6.57 17.90 -20.13
C TYR A 560 -6.94 16.47 -20.53
N TYR A 561 -8.03 15.89 -19.99
CA TYR A 561 -8.53 14.57 -20.37
C TYR A 561 -9.97 14.67 -20.90
N ALA A 562 -10.38 13.66 -21.66
CA ALA A 562 -11.77 13.56 -22.10
C ALA A 562 -12.72 13.43 -20.91
N PRO A 563 -13.96 14.00 -20.98
CA PRO A 563 -14.99 13.75 -19.99
C PRO A 563 -15.25 12.27 -19.81
N PHE A 564 -15.56 11.85 -18.60
CA PHE A 564 -15.88 10.46 -18.26
C PHE A 564 -17.08 10.40 -17.30
N THR A 565 -17.68 9.23 -17.22
CA THR A 565 -18.83 8.96 -16.35
C THR A 565 -18.44 7.87 -15.34
N PHE A 566 -18.92 8.00 -14.10
CA PHE A 566 -18.72 7.01 -13.07
C PHE A 566 -19.95 6.89 -12.16
N THR A 567 -20.17 5.69 -11.64
CA THR A 567 -21.22 5.43 -10.65
C THR A 567 -20.72 5.85 -9.27
N PRO A 568 -21.49 6.65 -8.50
CA PRO A 568 -21.10 7.07 -7.16
C PRO A 568 -20.94 5.90 -6.20
N SER A 569 -19.86 5.94 -5.42
CA SER A 569 -19.56 4.97 -4.36
C SER A 569 -19.32 5.63 -3.01
N HIS A 570 -19.67 6.91 -2.88
CA HIS A 570 -19.31 7.76 -1.75
C HIS A 570 -20.51 8.28 -0.99
N SER A 571 -20.32 8.50 0.32
CA SER A 571 -21.16 9.36 1.13
C SER A 571 -20.45 10.68 1.36
N THR A 572 -21.20 11.79 1.33
CA THR A 572 -20.65 13.15 1.49
C THR A 572 -21.01 13.72 2.85
N ILE A 573 -20.02 14.26 3.53
CA ILE A 573 -20.13 14.90 4.82
C ILE A 573 -19.69 16.36 4.69
N LEU A 574 -20.53 17.29 5.10
CA LEU A 574 -20.18 18.71 5.22
C LEU A 574 -20.19 19.10 6.68
N TYR A 575 -19.02 19.38 7.27
CA TYR A 575 -18.98 19.98 8.59
C TYR A 575 -18.76 21.50 8.49
N THR A 576 -19.54 22.25 9.27
CA THR A 576 -19.54 23.71 9.18
C THR A 576 -19.94 24.34 10.54
N ASN A 577 -19.61 25.61 10.71
CA ASN A 577 -20.12 26.41 11.82
C ASN A 577 -21.47 27.05 11.49
N HIS A 578 -21.76 27.28 10.21
CA HIS A 578 -22.99 27.90 9.74
C HIS A 578 -23.67 26.97 8.71
N LEU A 579 -24.90 26.56 9.02
CA LEU A 579 -25.67 25.76 8.08
C LEU A 579 -26.01 26.59 6.84
N PRO A 580 -25.74 26.12 5.62
CA PRO A 580 -26.04 26.83 4.40
C PRO A 580 -27.56 26.91 4.16
N LYS A 581 -28.07 28.00 3.60
CA LYS A 581 -29.50 28.10 3.28
C LYS A 581 -29.92 27.09 2.21
N VAL A 582 -31.05 26.38 2.43
CA VAL A 582 -31.64 25.43 1.47
C VAL A 582 -32.77 26.12 0.73
N GLY A 583 -32.62 26.32 -0.57
CA GLY A 583 -33.58 27.09 -1.37
C GLY A 583 -34.83 26.32 -1.80
N SER A 584 -35.09 25.13 -1.32
CA SER A 584 -36.18 24.25 -1.76
C SER A 584 -36.92 23.59 -0.62
N ASN A 585 -38.25 23.54 -0.74
CA ASN A 585 -39.12 22.83 0.20
C ASN A 585 -39.56 21.46 -0.33
N ASP A 586 -38.98 20.97 -1.46
CA ASP A 586 -39.36 19.67 -2.04
C ASP A 586 -38.88 18.48 -1.15
N LYS A 587 -39.73 17.46 -1.06
CA LYS A 587 -39.48 16.25 -0.29
C LYS A 587 -38.22 15.52 -0.76
N GLY A 588 -37.90 15.58 -2.06
CA GLY A 588 -36.73 14.92 -2.64
C GLY A 588 -35.40 15.49 -2.15
N THR A 589 -35.35 16.83 -1.88
CA THR A 589 -34.17 17.48 -1.28
C THR A 589 -34.07 17.09 0.20
N TRP A 590 -35.15 17.26 0.96
CA TRP A 590 -35.12 17.06 2.41
C TRP A 590 -34.92 15.61 2.85
N ARG A 591 -35.32 14.61 2.05
CA ARG A 591 -35.07 13.21 2.39
C ARG A 591 -33.57 12.88 2.38
N ARG A 592 -32.76 13.61 1.60
CA ARG A 592 -31.31 13.40 1.45
C ARG A 592 -30.50 14.10 2.53
N ILE A 593 -31.06 15.08 3.24
CA ILE A 593 -30.33 15.84 4.24
C ILE A 593 -30.49 15.19 5.61
N PHE A 594 -29.37 14.89 6.26
CA PHE A 594 -29.26 14.53 7.64
C PHE A 594 -28.49 15.62 8.37
N VAL A 595 -28.90 15.99 9.59
CA VAL A 595 -28.32 17.10 10.33
C VAL A 595 -27.83 16.60 11.68
N ALA A 596 -26.52 16.60 11.86
CA ALA A 596 -25.86 16.14 13.08
C ALA A 596 -25.37 17.33 13.91
N PRO A 597 -26.02 17.66 15.06
CA PRO A 597 -25.66 18.80 15.87
C PRO A 597 -24.52 18.43 16.86
N PHE A 598 -23.39 19.12 16.74
CA PHE A 598 -22.28 19.06 17.69
C PHE A 598 -22.34 20.31 18.56
N THR A 599 -23.20 20.28 19.57
CA THR A 599 -23.52 21.46 20.40
C THR A 599 -22.63 21.63 21.62
N LYS A 600 -21.94 20.56 22.03
CA LYS A 600 -21.11 20.57 23.22
C LYS A 600 -19.74 21.17 22.94
N GLU A 601 -19.37 22.23 23.62
CA GLU A 601 -18.05 22.82 23.58
C GLU A 601 -17.06 21.98 24.41
N ILE A 602 -15.89 21.67 23.84
CA ILE A 602 -14.81 20.97 24.52
C ILE A 602 -13.95 21.99 25.25
N LYS A 603 -14.01 21.96 26.57
CA LYS A 603 -13.18 22.83 27.43
C LYS A 603 -11.75 22.30 27.49
N ASN A 604 -10.77 23.19 27.32
CA ASN A 604 -9.32 22.90 27.37
C ASN A 604 -8.87 21.81 26.39
N PRO A 605 -8.99 22.00 25.08
CA PRO A 605 -8.53 21.01 24.10
C PRO A 605 -6.99 20.87 24.21
N LYS A 606 -6.51 19.63 24.28
CA LYS A 606 -5.06 19.35 24.18
C LYS A 606 -4.59 19.63 22.75
N THR A 607 -3.47 20.34 22.62
CA THR A 607 -2.92 20.72 21.30
C THR A 607 -2.59 19.50 20.43
N ASP A 608 -2.07 18.44 21.03
CA ASP A 608 -1.61 17.23 20.31
C ASP A 608 -2.64 16.09 20.32
N TYR A 609 -3.90 16.39 20.69
CA TYR A 609 -4.93 15.35 20.84
C TYR A 609 -5.23 14.59 19.55
N VAL A 610 -5.27 15.29 18.43
CA VAL A 610 -5.55 14.70 17.10
C VAL A 610 -4.44 13.72 16.72
N ASP A 611 -3.18 14.12 16.88
CA ASP A 611 -2.03 13.28 16.58
C ASP A 611 -1.97 12.06 17.50
N GLU A 612 -2.22 12.26 18.80
CA GLU A 612 -2.34 11.16 19.76
C GLU A 612 -3.45 10.18 19.37
N LEU A 613 -4.63 10.69 19.02
CA LEU A 613 -5.78 9.90 18.60
C LEU A 613 -5.44 9.05 17.36
N LEU A 614 -4.85 9.66 16.33
CA LEU A 614 -4.49 8.97 15.08
C LEU A 614 -3.42 7.91 15.30
N GLN A 615 -2.38 8.23 16.07
CA GLN A 615 -1.27 7.29 16.33
C GLN A 615 -1.69 6.11 17.19
N LYS A 616 -2.50 6.35 18.22
CA LYS A 616 -2.86 5.32 19.21
C LYS A 616 -4.16 4.59 18.88
N ALA A 617 -5.18 5.29 18.39
CA ALA A 617 -6.52 4.75 18.19
C ALA A 617 -6.96 4.63 16.74
N GLY A 618 -6.09 4.87 15.76
CA GLY A 618 -6.45 4.78 14.33
C GLY A 618 -7.06 3.43 13.96
N GLY A 619 -6.47 2.32 14.45
CA GLY A 619 -7.01 0.98 14.24
C GLY A 619 -8.37 0.77 14.92
N ALA A 620 -8.58 1.35 16.10
CA ALA A 620 -9.85 1.28 16.83
C ALA A 620 -10.95 2.08 16.10
N ILE A 621 -10.63 3.24 15.54
CA ILE A 621 -11.55 4.02 14.72
C ILE A 621 -12.01 3.18 13.53
N LEU A 622 -11.08 2.56 12.80
CA LEU A 622 -11.42 1.71 11.66
C LEU A 622 -12.27 0.50 12.07
N GLN A 623 -11.94 -0.15 13.19
CA GLN A 623 -12.73 -1.26 13.72
C GLN A 623 -14.16 -0.82 14.12
N TRP A 624 -14.29 0.35 14.76
CA TRP A 624 -15.58 0.93 15.09
C TRP A 624 -16.42 1.24 13.84
N MET A 625 -15.80 1.72 12.77
CA MET A 625 -16.46 1.93 11.47
C MET A 625 -16.91 0.60 10.86
N ILE A 626 -16.10 -0.47 10.95
CA ILE A 626 -16.45 -1.82 10.44
C ILE A 626 -17.67 -2.37 11.19
N GLU A 627 -17.73 -2.20 12.52
CA GLU A 627 -18.93 -2.57 13.27
C GLU A 627 -20.14 -1.72 12.88
N GLY A 628 -19.91 -0.43 12.56
CA GLY A 628 -20.95 0.46 12.00
C GLY A 628 -21.48 -0.01 10.65
N ALA A 629 -20.62 -0.57 9.79
CA ALA A 629 -21.05 -1.17 8.52
C ALA A 629 -21.98 -2.37 8.73
N LYS A 630 -21.70 -3.21 9.73
CA LYS A 630 -22.58 -4.33 10.11
C LYS A 630 -23.95 -3.82 10.59
N ILE A 631 -23.96 -2.79 11.44
CA ILE A 631 -25.21 -2.16 11.91
C ILE A 631 -26.03 -1.66 10.71
N TYR A 632 -25.40 -0.96 9.77
CA TYR A 632 -26.06 -0.44 8.57
C TYR A 632 -26.61 -1.55 7.68
N ILE A 633 -25.84 -2.61 7.45
CA ILE A 633 -26.27 -3.77 6.65
C ILE A 633 -27.45 -4.50 7.32
N GLN A 634 -27.36 -4.74 8.65
CA GLN A 634 -28.41 -5.39 9.44
C GLN A 634 -29.71 -4.57 9.47
N ASN A 635 -29.59 -3.25 9.44
CA ASN A 635 -30.74 -2.33 9.37
C ASN A 635 -31.24 -2.10 7.94
N SER A 636 -31.01 -3.07 7.02
CA SER A 636 -31.46 -3.03 5.63
C SER A 636 -31.00 -1.79 4.87
N TYR A 637 -29.76 -1.38 5.11
CA TYR A 637 -29.13 -0.22 4.51
C TYR A 637 -29.86 1.11 4.79
N LYS A 638 -30.36 1.25 6.02
CA LYS A 638 -30.97 2.48 6.55
C LYS A 638 -30.24 2.91 7.81
N PHE A 639 -30.12 4.22 8.00
CA PHE A 639 -29.59 4.73 9.25
C PHE A 639 -30.57 4.47 10.40
N PRO A 640 -30.08 4.12 11.59
CA PRO A 640 -30.93 4.03 12.79
C PRO A 640 -31.66 5.36 13.05
N ALA A 641 -32.89 5.29 13.51
CA ALA A 641 -33.61 6.46 13.96
C ALA A 641 -32.82 7.15 15.09
N CYS A 642 -32.73 8.49 15.03
CA CYS A 642 -32.02 9.26 16.03
C CYS A 642 -32.76 10.57 16.28
N LYS A 643 -33.33 10.72 17.47
CA LYS A 643 -34.16 11.87 17.86
C LYS A 643 -33.43 13.20 17.68
N VAL A 644 -32.17 13.26 18.06
CA VAL A 644 -31.38 14.49 18.00
C VAL A 644 -31.18 14.91 16.51
N VAL A 645 -30.93 13.95 15.62
CA VAL A 645 -30.75 14.20 14.18
C VAL A 645 -32.06 14.59 13.52
N GLU A 646 -33.17 13.92 13.88
CA GLU A 646 -34.50 14.25 13.36
C GLU A 646 -34.95 15.65 13.80
N GLN A 647 -34.82 15.96 15.09
CA GLN A 647 -35.17 17.29 15.63
C GLN A 647 -34.31 18.41 14.98
N ALA A 648 -33.00 18.18 14.83
CA ALA A 648 -32.12 19.14 14.16
C ALA A 648 -32.50 19.33 12.69
N LYS A 649 -32.87 18.26 12.00
CA LYS A 649 -33.37 18.33 10.61
C LYS A 649 -34.68 19.10 10.52
N ASP A 650 -35.62 18.85 11.43
CA ASP A 650 -36.93 19.54 11.42
C ASP A 650 -36.76 21.02 11.74
N ALA A 651 -35.93 21.37 12.73
CA ALA A 651 -35.60 22.75 13.05
C ALA A 651 -34.96 23.46 11.82
N TYR A 652 -33.98 22.82 11.19
CA TYR A 652 -33.30 23.35 10.01
C TYR A 652 -34.26 23.52 8.83
N ARG A 653 -35.21 22.60 8.67
CA ARG A 653 -36.25 22.68 7.64
C ARG A 653 -37.21 23.84 7.92
N ALA A 654 -37.63 24.01 9.18
CA ALA A 654 -38.48 25.12 9.58
C ALA A 654 -37.80 26.48 9.34
N GLU A 655 -36.52 26.61 9.71
CA GLU A 655 -35.71 27.81 9.47
C GLU A 655 -35.60 28.15 7.97
N ASN A 656 -35.61 27.17 7.08
CA ASN A 656 -35.53 27.33 5.63
C ASN A 656 -36.91 27.42 4.93
N ASP A 657 -38.01 27.39 5.68
CA ASP A 657 -39.37 27.51 5.11
C ASP A 657 -39.79 28.98 4.84
N TRP A 658 -39.07 29.60 3.92
CA TRP A 658 -39.27 30.96 3.51
C TRP A 658 -40.73 31.27 3.10
N ILE A 659 -41.45 30.28 2.52
CA ILE A 659 -42.85 30.47 2.12
C ILE A 659 -43.79 30.44 3.31
N GLY A 660 -43.51 29.54 4.27
CA GLY A 660 -44.23 29.46 5.54
C GLY A 660 -44.06 30.74 6.35
N HIS A 661 -42.83 31.29 6.42
CA HIS A 661 -42.54 32.56 7.08
C HIS A 661 -43.30 33.73 6.40
N PHE A 662 -43.18 33.87 5.07
CA PHE A 662 -43.93 34.88 4.34
C PHE A 662 -45.44 34.82 4.62
N ILE A 663 -46.02 33.58 4.57
CA ILE A 663 -47.44 33.40 4.82
C ILE A 663 -47.81 33.75 6.28
N THR A 664 -46.97 33.43 7.23
CA THR A 664 -47.19 33.73 8.64
C THR A 664 -47.10 35.25 8.92
N ASP A 665 -46.09 35.90 8.32
CA ASP A 665 -45.80 37.32 8.59
C ASP A 665 -46.75 38.24 7.84
N TYR A 666 -47.10 37.90 6.56
CA TYR A 666 -47.76 38.82 5.62
C TYR A 666 -49.17 38.40 5.19
N CYS A 667 -49.62 37.17 5.55
CA CYS A 667 -50.90 36.69 5.06
C CYS A 667 -51.87 36.28 6.16
N ILE A 668 -53.15 36.44 5.89
CA ILE A 668 -54.24 35.84 6.64
C ILE A 668 -54.68 34.56 5.97
N LYS A 669 -54.77 33.48 6.73
CA LYS A 669 -55.21 32.15 6.24
C LYS A 669 -56.71 31.98 6.52
N GLY A 670 -57.47 31.53 5.51
CA GLY A 670 -58.88 31.26 5.66
C GLY A 670 -59.50 30.66 4.40
N VAL A 671 -60.52 29.82 4.57
CA VAL A 671 -61.16 29.12 3.45
C VAL A 671 -61.77 30.11 2.43
N ASN A 672 -62.20 31.27 2.92
CA ASN A 672 -62.84 32.32 2.11
C ASN A 672 -61.83 33.38 1.66
N GLU A 673 -60.59 33.33 2.12
CA GLU A 673 -59.58 34.30 1.80
C GLU A 673 -59.09 34.08 0.38
N THR A 674 -58.94 35.22 -0.36
CA THR A 674 -58.47 35.18 -1.72
C THR A 674 -57.62 36.41 -2.02
N GLU A 675 -56.56 36.25 -2.83
CA GLU A 675 -55.68 37.36 -3.23
C GLU A 675 -55.29 37.26 -4.69
N MET A 676 -55.16 38.41 -5.34
CA MET A 676 -54.65 38.48 -6.73
C MET A 676 -53.20 38.00 -6.78
N SER A 677 -52.87 37.15 -7.76
CA SER A 677 -51.53 36.56 -7.91
C SER A 677 -50.43 37.64 -8.01
N ARG A 678 -50.73 38.75 -8.70
CA ARG A 678 -49.78 39.86 -8.84
C ARG A 678 -49.53 40.59 -7.53
N SER A 679 -50.57 40.89 -6.78
CA SER A 679 -50.47 41.60 -5.48
C SER A 679 -49.71 40.77 -4.49
N LEU A 680 -50.05 39.47 -4.38
CA LEU A 680 -49.40 38.54 -3.45
C LEU A 680 -47.91 38.38 -3.78
N TYR A 681 -47.55 38.36 -5.07
CA TYR A 681 -46.15 38.27 -5.48
C TYR A 681 -45.36 39.56 -5.17
N LEU A 682 -45.98 40.72 -5.34
CA LEU A 682 -45.37 41.98 -4.98
C LEU A 682 -45.09 42.09 -3.48
N SER A 683 -46.06 41.74 -2.64
CA SER A 683 -45.89 41.68 -1.19
C SER A 683 -44.82 40.66 -0.77
N TYR A 684 -44.76 39.51 -1.44
CA TYR A 684 -43.66 38.56 -1.22
C TYR A 684 -42.29 39.18 -1.55
N ARG A 685 -42.15 39.89 -2.68
CA ARG A 685 -40.88 40.54 -3.04
C ARG A 685 -40.44 41.54 -2.00
N GLN A 686 -41.38 42.30 -1.47
CA GLN A 686 -41.16 43.32 -0.45
C GLN A 686 -40.72 42.67 0.86
N TRP A 687 -41.47 41.67 1.35
CA TRP A 687 -41.11 40.90 2.51
C TRP A 687 -39.72 40.27 2.39
N ALA A 688 -39.40 39.67 1.23
CA ALA A 688 -38.12 39.07 0.99
C ALA A 688 -36.96 40.08 1.03
N ASN A 689 -37.14 41.27 0.46
CA ASN A 689 -36.14 42.32 0.54
C ASN A 689 -35.93 42.84 1.98
N LEU A 690 -37.00 43.05 2.74
CA LEU A 690 -36.92 43.50 4.13
C LEU A 690 -36.25 42.50 5.05
N ASN A 691 -36.45 41.20 4.82
CA ASN A 691 -35.90 40.13 5.63
C ASN A 691 -34.56 39.60 5.07
N GLY A 692 -33.98 40.23 4.06
CA GLY A 692 -32.72 39.76 3.47
C GLY A 692 -32.82 38.36 2.80
N GLU A 693 -34.08 37.99 2.43
CA GLU A 693 -34.32 36.71 1.75
C GLU A 693 -34.11 36.86 0.23
N TYR A 694 -33.74 35.74 -0.40
CA TYR A 694 -33.60 35.72 -1.86
C TYR A 694 -34.95 35.88 -2.53
N VAL A 695 -35.08 36.88 -3.36
CA VAL A 695 -36.28 37.17 -4.16
C VAL A 695 -36.40 36.15 -5.30
N ARG A 696 -37.30 35.20 -5.18
CA ARG A 696 -37.58 34.21 -6.23
C ARG A 696 -38.50 34.81 -7.30
N ASN A 697 -38.41 34.27 -8.50
CA ASN A 697 -39.31 34.68 -9.57
C ASN A 697 -40.77 34.20 -9.31
N ASP A 698 -41.76 34.82 -10.03
CA ASP A 698 -43.19 34.50 -9.85
C ASP A 698 -43.53 33.03 -10.10
N ARG A 699 -42.81 32.36 -11.00
CA ARG A 699 -43.03 30.92 -11.28
C ARG A 699 -42.64 30.04 -10.06
N ASP A 700 -41.51 30.30 -9.45
CA ASP A 700 -41.03 29.55 -8.27
C ASP A 700 -41.86 29.86 -7.04
N PHE A 701 -42.26 31.14 -6.87
CA PHE A 701 -43.20 31.53 -5.81
C PHE A 701 -44.56 30.86 -5.98
N SER A 702 -45.12 30.84 -7.16
CA SER A 702 -46.39 30.13 -7.47
C SER A 702 -46.28 28.62 -7.18
N LYS A 703 -45.16 28.01 -7.57
CA LYS A 703 -44.92 26.58 -7.31
C LYS A 703 -44.84 26.29 -5.81
N ALA A 704 -44.19 27.17 -5.04
CA ALA A 704 -44.10 27.01 -3.59
C ALA A 704 -45.44 27.09 -2.89
N LEU A 705 -46.33 28.04 -3.30
CA LEU A 705 -47.68 28.14 -2.79
C LEU A 705 -48.53 26.89 -3.11
N LEU A 706 -48.41 26.33 -4.33
CA LEU A 706 -49.06 25.06 -4.68
C LEU A 706 -48.61 23.93 -3.80
N LEU A 707 -47.29 23.81 -3.54
CA LEU A 707 -46.71 22.80 -2.64
C LEU A 707 -47.14 22.99 -1.18
N ALA A 708 -47.41 24.27 -0.78
CA ALA A 708 -47.93 24.59 0.56
C ALA A 708 -49.44 24.32 0.67
N GLY A 709 -50.07 23.80 -0.37
CA GLY A 709 -51.46 23.38 -0.37
C GLY A 709 -52.48 24.45 -0.81
N TYR A 710 -52.04 25.61 -1.27
CA TYR A 710 -52.92 26.66 -1.81
C TYR A 710 -53.26 26.40 -3.26
N SER A 711 -54.44 26.82 -3.68
CA SER A 711 -54.91 26.63 -5.06
C SER A 711 -55.01 27.94 -5.81
N LYS A 712 -54.85 27.89 -7.14
CA LYS A 712 -54.88 29.05 -8.04
C LYS A 712 -56.08 28.95 -8.99
N LYS A 713 -56.95 29.98 -9.02
CA LYS A 713 -58.16 30.02 -9.84
C LYS A 713 -58.03 31.16 -10.87
N ARG A 714 -58.54 30.96 -12.06
CA ARG A 714 -58.64 32.00 -13.10
C ARG A 714 -59.96 32.75 -12.92
N THR A 715 -59.86 34.06 -12.86
CA THR A 715 -61.01 34.98 -12.80
C THR A 715 -60.99 35.93 -14.00
N GLY A 716 -62.06 36.69 -14.20
CA GLY A 716 -62.12 37.71 -15.28
C GLY A 716 -61.06 38.81 -15.13
N LYS A 717 -60.49 39.05 -13.93
CA LYS A 717 -59.45 40.02 -13.62
C LYS A 717 -58.02 39.42 -13.58
N GLY A 718 -57.88 38.13 -13.86
CA GLY A 718 -56.57 37.45 -13.83
C GLY A 718 -56.58 36.21 -12.90
N TYR A 719 -55.39 35.77 -12.52
CA TYR A 719 -55.23 34.63 -11.61
C TYR A 719 -55.34 35.07 -10.13
N GLN A 720 -56.04 34.31 -9.34
CA GLN A 720 -56.29 34.57 -7.91
C GLN A 720 -55.90 33.32 -7.11
N TRP A 721 -55.22 33.51 -5.98
CA TRP A 721 -54.98 32.47 -4.99
C TRP A 721 -56.17 32.33 -4.05
N CYS A 722 -56.48 31.14 -3.65
CA CYS A 722 -57.53 30.79 -2.71
C CYS A 722 -56.92 30.22 -1.44
N GLY A 723 -57.51 30.56 -0.29
CA GLY A 723 -57.06 30.08 1.00
C GLY A 723 -56.18 31.06 1.79
N LEU A 724 -55.80 32.18 1.16
CA LEU A 724 -54.99 33.22 1.79
C LEU A 724 -55.27 34.61 1.19
N SER A 725 -55.06 35.66 1.98
CA SER A 725 -55.06 37.07 1.55
C SER A 725 -53.93 37.84 2.24
N ILE A 726 -53.55 38.99 1.72
CA ILE A 726 -52.59 39.90 2.38
C ILE A 726 -53.20 40.50 3.62
N ASN A 727 -52.42 40.54 4.70
CA ASN A 727 -52.89 41.19 5.98
C ASN A 727 -53.05 42.71 5.78
N PRO A 728 -54.27 43.26 5.88
CA PRO A 728 -54.49 44.66 5.60
C PRO A 728 -53.81 45.61 6.58
N ASN A 729 -53.49 45.13 7.81
CA ASN A 729 -52.79 45.96 8.81
C ASN A 729 -51.33 46.25 8.42
N LEU A 730 -50.73 45.49 7.51
CA LEU A 730 -49.39 45.71 7.01
C LEU A 730 -49.40 46.67 5.78
N GLN A 731 -50.47 46.70 4.99
CA GLN A 731 -50.65 47.67 3.91
C GLN A 731 -50.80 49.12 4.42
N ALA A 732 -51.43 49.29 5.60
CA ALA A 732 -51.61 50.59 6.22
C ALA A 732 -50.32 51.21 6.79
N GLN A 733 -49.29 50.48 7.03
CA GLN A 733 -47.96 50.97 7.45
C GLN A 733 -47.08 51.42 6.25
N GLU A 734 -47.41 51.00 5.05
CA GLU A 734 -46.63 51.26 3.83
C GLU A 734 -46.98 52.61 3.17
N ASP A 735 -48.17 53.18 3.41
CA ASP A 735 -48.56 54.49 2.95
C ASP A 735 -47.91 55.64 3.79
N PHE A 736 -47.10 55.28 4.81
CA PHE A 736 -46.41 56.18 5.73
C PHE A 736 -44.88 56.20 5.61
N LEU A 737 -44.29 55.40 4.70
CA LEU A 737 -42.84 55.34 4.40
C LEU A 737 -42.61 55.69 2.90
#